data_bd6d44e85b64d3c0800effa63deadd8e
#
_entry.id   bd6d44e85b64d3c0800effa63deadd8e
#
_cell.length_a   1.000
_cell.length_b   1.000
_cell.length_c   1.000
_cell.angle_alpha   90.00
_cell.angle_beta   90.00
_cell.angle_gamma   90.00
#
_symmetry.space_group_name_H-M   'P 1'
#
loop_
_entity.id
_entity.type
_entity.pdbx_description
1 polymer ?
#
loop_
_entity_poly.entity_id
_entity_poly.type
_entity_poly.pdbx_seq_one_letter_code
_entity_poly.pdbx_strand_id
1 'polypeptide(L)'
;MDFENSQYYTNRELSWIQFNYRVLEEARDKSNPLFERLKFLSITSSNLDEFFMVRVASLKDMVNAGYKKPDIAGMTPKEQLSAISEALHEFTQTQYSTYNRSLLPLLAKEHITVLTSFEQMNDEEAAFADNFFMEKVYPVLTPMAVDASRPFPLIRNKSLNIAALIKTKNQSEEEMEPELEFATVQVPSVMGRIVQLPCTEGVKLILLEEIIRRNISKLFLNYDVISTAAYRIERNADLSIDEEEAEDLLQEIEKQLKQRQWGEAIKLEVSEEIDKYLLKYLKKELAISDEEIYKIQGPLDLTFLMKLYGMEGFDAFKQPKYKPQRCPQIDPELSIFDNIKKGDIFLHHPYITFDPVVNFIKEAAVDPKVLAIKQTLYRVSGNSPIVAALAKAAENGKQVTVLVELKARFDEEHNIVWAKMLEKAGCHVIYGLRGLKTHSKITLIVRDEEDGICRYVHLGTGNYNDATAKLYTDCGIMTCNRMIGEDATAVFNMLSGYSEPESWNQLAVAPLWLRGKFLSWIKRETEFAKSGRPAYIIAKMNSLCDKGIIAALYEASAAGVKIDLIIRGICCVKAGIPGVSENIRVRSIVGTFLEHSRIFCFGNGGNEEIYMGSADWMPRNLDRRVEITFPVLDPSVRVKVRHILEVELEDTVRARIMKMDESGQYERIDKRGKVLVDSQEVFCNEAEEQAFREDEGLQQQRVFEPLTAEDAQN
;
A
#
# COMPACT_ATOMS: atom_id res chain seq x y z
N MET A 1 11.66 0.36 -36.43
CA MET A 1 12.28 -0.31 -35.28
C MET A 1 11.14 -1.04 -34.53
N ASP A 2 11.38 -2.25 -34.03
CA ASP A 2 10.37 -2.98 -33.27
C ASP A 2 10.47 -2.59 -31.78
N PHE A 3 9.65 -1.65 -31.34
CA PHE A 3 9.63 -1.20 -29.94
C PHE A 3 8.98 -2.20 -28.97
N GLU A 4 8.42 -3.30 -29.49
CA GLU A 4 7.85 -4.38 -28.69
C GLU A 4 8.85 -5.52 -28.39
N ASN A 5 10.11 -5.40 -28.81
CA ASN A 5 11.14 -6.38 -28.53
C ASN A 5 11.32 -6.58 -27.01
N SER A 6 11.20 -7.82 -26.55
CA SER A 6 11.27 -8.18 -25.12
C SER A 6 12.56 -7.75 -24.41
N GLN A 7 13.66 -7.58 -25.15
CA GLN A 7 14.94 -7.10 -24.59
C GLN A 7 14.88 -5.67 -24.05
N TYR A 8 13.92 -4.86 -24.51
CA TYR A 8 13.73 -3.47 -24.06
C TYR A 8 12.95 -3.37 -22.75
N TYR A 9 12.49 -4.49 -22.21
CA TYR A 9 11.63 -4.50 -21.03
C TYR A 9 12.29 -5.18 -19.83
N THR A 10 11.98 -4.70 -18.65
CA THR A 10 12.30 -5.37 -17.39
C THR A 10 11.11 -6.24 -16.98
N ASN A 11 11.38 -7.45 -16.45
CA ASN A 11 10.34 -8.28 -15.89
C ASN A 11 9.65 -7.55 -14.72
N ARG A 12 8.33 -7.65 -14.68
CA ARG A 12 7.48 -6.95 -13.72
C ARG A 12 7.77 -7.33 -12.26
N GLU A 13 7.98 -8.60 -11.98
CA GLU A 13 8.15 -9.11 -10.62
C GLU A 13 9.56 -8.79 -10.09
N LEU A 14 10.58 -8.89 -10.94
CA LEU A 14 11.94 -8.46 -10.61
C LEU A 14 12.00 -6.95 -10.38
N SER A 15 11.27 -6.15 -11.15
CA SER A 15 11.12 -4.71 -10.90
C SER A 15 10.45 -4.42 -9.56
N TRP A 16 9.48 -5.25 -9.14
CA TRP A 16 8.88 -5.12 -7.82
C TRP A 16 9.87 -5.43 -6.69
N ILE A 17 10.72 -6.44 -6.85
CA ILE A 17 11.78 -6.74 -5.88
C ILE A 17 12.75 -5.56 -5.76
N GLN A 18 13.14 -4.94 -6.87
CA GLN A 18 13.94 -3.71 -6.86
C GLN A 18 13.25 -2.57 -6.10
N PHE A 19 11.92 -2.44 -6.24
CA PHE A 19 11.17 -1.48 -5.43
C PHE A 19 11.30 -1.79 -3.93
N ASN A 20 11.14 -3.04 -3.52
CA ASN A 20 11.28 -3.40 -2.10
C ASN A 20 12.73 -3.22 -1.59
N TYR A 21 13.74 -3.34 -2.47
CA TYR A 21 15.12 -2.93 -2.16
C TYR A 21 15.23 -1.44 -1.87
N ARG A 22 14.55 -0.57 -2.63
CA ARG A 22 14.52 0.88 -2.36
C ARG A 22 13.90 1.20 -0.99
N VAL A 23 12.90 0.43 -0.57
CA VAL A 23 12.33 0.53 0.79
C VAL A 23 13.33 0.03 1.84
N LEU A 24 14.05 -1.07 1.58
CA LEU A 24 15.08 -1.59 2.47
C LEU A 24 16.26 -0.61 2.62
N GLU A 25 16.59 0.13 1.58
CA GLU A 25 17.61 1.17 1.63
C GLU A 25 17.26 2.29 2.63
N GLU A 26 15.98 2.62 2.82
CA GLU A 26 15.57 3.57 3.87
C GLU A 26 15.85 3.02 5.27
N ALA A 27 15.70 1.71 5.50
CA ALA A 27 16.10 1.07 6.75
C ALA A 27 17.63 1.07 6.96
N ARG A 28 18.40 1.13 5.89
CA ARG A 28 19.88 1.16 5.89
C ARG A 28 20.47 2.56 5.92
N ASP A 29 19.68 3.56 5.59
CA ASP A 29 20.12 4.96 5.57
C ASP A 29 20.30 5.49 6.99
N LYS A 30 21.55 5.89 7.31
CA LYS A 30 21.93 6.39 8.63
C LYS A 30 21.39 7.80 8.91
N SER A 31 20.91 8.53 7.89
CA SER A 31 20.29 9.84 8.06
C SER A 31 18.87 9.73 8.61
N ASN A 32 18.21 8.57 8.46
CA ASN A 32 16.92 8.32 9.06
C ASN A 32 17.03 8.03 10.56
N PRO A 33 16.13 8.54 11.42
CA PRO A 33 16.05 8.19 12.84
C PRO A 33 15.94 6.68 13.06
N LEU A 34 16.46 6.18 14.17
CA LEU A 34 16.60 4.73 14.41
C LEU A 34 15.28 3.97 14.31
N PHE A 35 14.20 4.52 14.88
CA PHE A 35 12.88 3.85 14.84
C PHE A 35 12.23 3.93 13.44
N GLU A 36 12.49 4.98 12.66
CA GLU A 36 12.07 5.02 11.26
C GLU A 36 12.72 3.89 10.45
N ARG A 37 14.00 3.59 10.71
CA ARG A 37 14.71 2.47 10.08
C ARG A 37 14.08 1.12 10.44
N LEU A 38 13.67 0.93 11.70
CA LEU A 38 12.90 -0.26 12.14
C LEU A 38 11.54 -0.36 11.40
N LYS A 39 10.84 0.76 11.28
CA LYS A 39 9.58 0.84 10.53
C LYS A 39 9.75 0.43 9.07
N PHE A 40 10.75 0.97 8.37
CA PHE A 40 11.03 0.60 6.99
C PHE A 40 11.39 -0.89 6.86
N LEU A 41 12.15 -1.44 7.79
CA LEU A 41 12.46 -2.86 7.79
C LEU A 41 11.21 -3.73 7.98
N SER A 42 10.30 -3.33 8.87
CA SER A 42 8.99 -3.97 9.05
C SER A 42 8.14 -3.91 7.77
N ILE A 43 8.13 -2.75 7.09
CA ILE A 43 7.41 -2.56 5.83
C ILE A 43 7.92 -3.52 4.76
N THR A 44 9.26 -3.71 4.65
CA THR A 44 9.82 -4.66 3.68
C THR A 44 9.34 -6.09 3.92
N SER A 45 9.18 -6.50 5.18
CA SER A 45 8.67 -7.83 5.53
C SER A 45 7.19 -7.98 5.16
N SER A 46 6.37 -6.98 5.49
CA SER A 46 4.94 -6.96 5.13
C SER A 46 4.73 -6.97 3.61
N ASN A 47 5.56 -6.24 2.87
CA ASN A 47 5.54 -6.23 1.40
C ASN A 47 5.87 -7.61 0.83
N LEU A 48 6.85 -8.32 1.40
CA LEU A 48 7.19 -9.69 0.99
C LEU A 48 6.03 -10.66 1.22
N ASP A 49 5.37 -10.60 2.37
CA ASP A 49 4.19 -11.43 2.65
C ASP A 49 3.14 -11.29 1.54
N GLU A 50 2.79 -10.04 1.18
CA GLU A 50 1.82 -9.80 0.12
C GLU A 50 2.31 -10.32 -1.24
N PHE A 51 3.59 -10.10 -1.55
CA PHE A 51 4.19 -10.55 -2.80
C PHE A 51 4.14 -12.07 -2.95
N PHE A 52 4.51 -12.81 -1.92
CA PHE A 52 4.44 -14.28 -1.92
C PHE A 52 3.00 -14.77 -2.05
N MET A 53 2.12 -14.32 -1.17
CA MET A 53 0.74 -14.78 -1.11
C MET A 53 -0.07 -14.52 -2.39
N VAL A 54 0.37 -13.55 -3.20
CA VAL A 54 -0.37 -13.11 -4.39
C VAL A 54 0.40 -13.37 -5.67
N ARG A 55 1.64 -12.88 -5.78
CA ARG A 55 2.36 -12.89 -7.06
C ARG A 55 3.12 -14.18 -7.29
N VAL A 56 3.87 -14.65 -6.30
CA VAL A 56 4.54 -15.96 -6.38
C VAL A 56 3.50 -17.06 -6.47
N ALA A 57 2.43 -16.98 -5.68
CA ALA A 57 1.29 -17.89 -5.73
C ALA A 57 0.69 -17.98 -7.14
N SER A 58 0.34 -16.84 -7.75
CA SER A 58 -0.23 -16.79 -9.09
C SER A 58 0.71 -17.35 -10.16
N LEU A 59 2.03 -17.12 -10.07
CA LEU A 59 3.01 -17.71 -10.99
C LEU A 59 3.12 -19.24 -10.80
N LYS A 60 3.05 -19.72 -9.55
CA LYS A 60 3.04 -21.16 -9.23
C LYS A 60 1.80 -21.83 -9.82
N ASP A 61 0.62 -21.23 -9.68
CA ASP A 61 -0.61 -21.69 -10.31
C ASP A 61 -0.48 -21.79 -11.84
N MET A 62 0.14 -20.80 -12.48
CA MET A 62 0.41 -20.83 -13.92
C MET A 62 1.33 -22.00 -14.32
N VAL A 63 2.39 -22.27 -13.54
CA VAL A 63 3.30 -23.38 -13.79
C VAL A 63 2.57 -24.71 -13.60
N ASN A 64 1.77 -24.86 -12.53
CA ASN A 64 0.96 -26.06 -12.26
C ASN A 64 -0.06 -26.32 -13.37
N ALA A 65 -0.64 -25.25 -13.95
CA ALA A 65 -1.54 -25.32 -15.10
C ALA A 65 -0.81 -25.56 -16.45
N GLY A 66 0.50 -25.67 -16.46
CA GLY A 66 1.29 -25.90 -17.69
C GLY A 66 1.38 -24.68 -18.62
N TYR A 67 1.11 -23.46 -18.13
CA TYR A 67 1.18 -22.24 -18.92
C TYR A 67 2.62 -21.87 -19.25
N LYS A 68 2.90 -21.60 -20.56
CA LYS A 68 4.27 -21.38 -21.07
C LYS A 68 4.47 -20.05 -21.80
N LYS A 69 3.39 -19.25 -21.94
CA LYS A 69 3.52 -17.96 -22.65
C LYS A 69 4.43 -17.03 -21.87
N PRO A 70 5.48 -16.45 -22.50
CA PRO A 70 6.36 -15.51 -21.84
C PRO A 70 5.67 -14.18 -21.55
N ASP A 71 6.21 -13.45 -20.57
CA ASP A 71 5.82 -12.08 -20.23
C ASP A 71 6.41 -11.07 -21.21
N ILE A 72 6.26 -9.77 -20.90
CA ILE A 72 6.77 -8.68 -21.76
C ILE A 72 8.30 -8.66 -21.87
N ALA A 73 9.02 -9.20 -20.89
CA ALA A 73 10.48 -9.33 -20.87
C ALA A 73 10.98 -10.65 -21.50
N GLY A 74 10.07 -11.49 -21.99
CA GLY A 74 10.39 -12.76 -22.65
C GLY A 74 10.58 -13.95 -21.69
N MET A 75 10.21 -13.83 -20.41
CA MET A 75 10.38 -14.88 -19.41
C MET A 75 9.10 -15.70 -19.22
N THR A 76 9.20 -17.03 -19.30
CA THR A 76 8.12 -17.96 -18.94
C THR A 76 7.84 -17.93 -17.43
N PRO A 77 6.66 -18.36 -16.94
CA PRO A 77 6.37 -18.38 -15.51
C PRO A 77 7.39 -19.19 -14.69
N LYS A 78 7.92 -20.29 -15.24
CA LYS A 78 8.95 -21.09 -14.56
C LYS A 78 10.27 -20.33 -14.44
N GLU A 79 10.72 -19.65 -15.50
CA GLU A 79 11.94 -18.81 -15.48
C GLU A 79 11.77 -17.64 -14.52
N GLN A 80 10.57 -17.03 -14.48
CA GLN A 80 10.26 -15.97 -13.51
C GLN A 80 10.38 -16.48 -12.08
N LEU A 81 9.79 -17.64 -11.73
CA LEU A 81 9.87 -18.21 -10.38
C LEU A 81 11.32 -18.48 -9.97
N SER A 82 12.15 -19.04 -10.86
CA SER A 82 13.57 -19.29 -10.57
C SER A 82 14.33 -18.01 -10.28
N ALA A 83 14.18 -16.97 -11.13
CA ALA A 83 14.84 -15.67 -10.95
C ALA A 83 14.32 -14.93 -9.69
N ILE A 84 13.02 -15.04 -9.40
CA ILE A 84 12.42 -14.47 -8.18
C ILE A 84 12.98 -15.15 -6.94
N SER A 85 13.09 -16.50 -6.92
CA SER A 85 13.64 -17.24 -5.78
C SER A 85 15.07 -16.81 -5.47
N GLU A 86 15.93 -16.73 -6.49
CA GLU A 86 17.32 -16.25 -6.33
C GLU A 86 17.36 -14.84 -5.74
N ALA A 87 16.63 -13.90 -6.35
CA ALA A 87 16.60 -12.51 -5.90
C ALA A 87 16.03 -12.35 -4.49
N LEU A 88 15.03 -13.15 -4.09
CA LEU A 88 14.42 -13.07 -2.77
C LEU A 88 15.27 -13.72 -1.67
N HIS A 89 16.05 -14.75 -1.96
CA HIS A 89 17.04 -15.27 -1.02
C HIS A 89 18.12 -14.23 -0.72
N GLU A 90 18.63 -13.53 -1.74
CA GLU A 90 19.59 -12.42 -1.56
C GLU A 90 18.96 -11.26 -0.78
N PHE A 91 17.72 -10.89 -1.12
CA PHE A 91 16.98 -9.86 -0.42
C PHE A 91 16.83 -10.18 1.07
N THR A 92 16.39 -11.39 1.40
CA THR A 92 16.17 -11.85 2.77
C THR A 92 17.49 -11.82 3.57
N GLN A 93 18.58 -12.24 2.96
CA GLN A 93 19.93 -12.18 3.57
C GLN A 93 20.33 -10.73 3.91
N THR A 94 20.09 -9.80 2.97
CA THR A 94 20.36 -8.38 3.16
C THR A 94 19.46 -7.77 4.24
N GLN A 95 18.17 -8.13 4.26
CA GLN A 95 17.20 -7.70 5.25
C GLN A 95 17.61 -8.11 6.67
N TYR A 96 17.94 -9.39 6.89
CA TYR A 96 18.37 -9.88 8.20
C TYR A 96 19.78 -9.43 8.61
N SER A 97 20.68 -9.25 7.64
CA SER A 97 21.96 -8.58 7.91
C SER A 97 21.76 -7.14 8.40
N THR A 98 20.80 -6.42 7.84
CA THR A 98 20.45 -5.06 8.30
C THR A 98 19.92 -5.08 9.73
N TYR A 99 19.04 -6.02 10.06
CA TYR A 99 18.52 -6.20 11.41
C TYR A 99 19.65 -6.55 12.40
N ASN A 100 20.35 -7.65 12.16
CA ASN A 100 21.31 -8.23 13.12
C ASN A 100 22.59 -7.39 13.30
N ARG A 101 23.16 -6.87 12.18
CA ARG A 101 24.48 -6.22 12.20
C ARG A 101 24.42 -4.70 12.29
N SER A 102 23.28 -4.11 12.00
CA SER A 102 23.13 -2.65 12.04
C SER A 102 22.15 -2.19 13.12
N LEU A 103 20.91 -2.66 13.10
CA LEU A 103 19.87 -2.09 13.95
C LEU A 103 19.92 -2.60 15.39
N LEU A 104 20.12 -3.89 15.63
CA LEU A 104 20.26 -4.43 17.00
C LEU A 104 21.41 -3.78 17.79
N PRO A 105 22.64 -3.63 17.24
CA PRO A 105 23.71 -2.94 17.95
C PRO A 105 23.42 -1.45 18.21
N LEU A 106 22.66 -0.78 17.32
CA LEU A 106 22.28 0.61 17.54
C LEU A 106 21.23 0.74 18.64
N LEU A 107 20.25 -0.15 18.68
CA LEU A 107 19.27 -0.21 19.78
C LEU A 107 19.97 -0.42 21.13
N ALA A 108 20.93 -1.35 21.21
CA ALA A 108 21.67 -1.61 22.43
C ALA A 108 22.47 -0.40 22.92
N LYS A 109 23.02 0.43 22.00
CA LYS A 109 23.68 1.71 22.35
C LYS A 109 22.73 2.74 22.96
N GLU A 110 21.47 2.69 22.58
CA GLU A 110 20.41 3.54 23.11
C GLU A 110 19.69 2.89 24.30
N HIS A 111 20.35 1.93 24.97
CA HIS A 111 19.82 1.19 26.14
C HIS A 111 18.51 0.41 25.87
N ILE A 112 18.30 0.01 24.61
CA ILE A 112 17.19 -0.84 24.20
C ILE A 112 17.74 -2.18 23.76
N THR A 113 17.66 -3.19 24.61
CA THR A 113 18.19 -4.52 24.34
C THR A 113 17.06 -5.46 23.90
N VAL A 114 17.18 -6.03 22.72
CA VAL A 114 16.28 -7.09 22.22
C VAL A 114 17.05 -8.41 22.30
N LEU A 115 16.65 -9.28 23.22
CA LEU A 115 17.24 -10.62 23.34
C LEU A 115 16.82 -11.48 22.14
N THR A 116 17.78 -12.12 21.51
CA THR A 116 17.58 -12.97 20.33
C THR A 116 17.41 -14.45 20.69
N SER A 117 17.73 -14.84 21.93
CA SER A 117 17.56 -16.18 22.48
C SER A 117 17.26 -16.09 23.97
N PHE A 118 16.46 -17.03 24.47
CA PHE A 118 16.18 -17.17 25.90
C PHE A 118 17.43 -17.50 26.74
N GLU A 119 18.48 -18.02 26.15
CA GLU A 119 19.76 -18.34 26.82
C GLU A 119 20.51 -17.08 27.27
N GLN A 120 20.18 -15.91 26.73
CA GLN A 120 20.78 -14.62 27.08
C GLN A 120 20.17 -13.98 28.34
N MET A 121 19.11 -14.57 28.90
CA MET A 121 18.47 -14.09 30.12
C MET A 121 19.32 -14.40 31.35
N ASN A 122 19.41 -13.45 32.29
CA ASN A 122 19.90 -13.71 33.63
C ASN A 122 18.85 -14.46 34.49
N ASP A 123 19.23 -14.84 35.73
CA ASP A 123 18.33 -15.63 36.59
C ASP A 123 17.03 -14.92 36.96
N GLU A 124 17.02 -13.60 37.16
CA GLU A 124 15.84 -12.82 37.48
C GLU A 124 14.90 -12.72 36.26
N GLU A 125 15.45 -12.44 35.10
CA GLU A 125 14.74 -12.39 33.82
C GLU A 125 14.14 -13.76 33.47
N ALA A 126 14.92 -14.82 33.69
CA ALA A 126 14.48 -16.19 33.47
C ALA A 126 13.33 -16.57 34.42
N ALA A 127 13.43 -16.22 35.71
CA ALA A 127 12.35 -16.45 36.66
C ALA A 127 11.07 -15.68 36.30
N PHE A 128 11.22 -14.43 35.86
CA PHE A 128 10.08 -13.65 35.35
C PHE A 128 9.43 -14.31 34.13
N ALA A 129 10.25 -14.72 33.15
CA ALA A 129 9.76 -15.38 31.93
C ALA A 129 9.03 -16.70 32.24
N ASP A 130 9.57 -17.50 33.18
CA ASP A 130 8.96 -18.76 33.60
C ASP A 130 7.62 -18.55 34.31
N ASN A 131 7.51 -17.52 35.17
CA ASN A 131 6.24 -17.14 35.81
C ASN A 131 5.24 -16.61 34.78
N PHE A 132 5.68 -15.70 33.90
CA PHE A 132 4.85 -15.17 32.83
C PHE A 132 4.32 -16.29 31.93
N PHE A 133 5.16 -17.28 31.60
CA PHE A 133 4.77 -18.45 30.85
C PHE A 133 3.65 -19.21 31.57
N MET A 134 3.86 -19.58 32.82
CA MET A 134 2.90 -20.42 33.57
C MET A 134 1.57 -19.71 33.80
N GLU A 135 1.59 -18.41 34.14
CA GLU A 135 0.37 -17.68 34.48
C GLU A 135 -0.45 -17.22 33.28
N LYS A 136 0.22 -16.82 32.19
CA LYS A 136 -0.43 -16.16 31.05
C LYS A 136 -0.37 -16.94 29.75
N VAL A 137 0.76 -17.59 29.45
CA VAL A 137 0.99 -18.21 28.14
C VAL A 137 0.53 -19.67 28.11
N TYR A 138 0.90 -20.45 29.13
CA TYR A 138 0.61 -21.89 29.22
C TYR A 138 -0.90 -22.20 29.06
N PRO A 139 -1.84 -21.49 29.68
CA PRO A 139 -3.27 -21.77 29.55
C PRO A 139 -3.84 -21.53 28.14
N VAL A 140 -3.13 -20.78 27.29
CA VAL A 140 -3.56 -20.42 25.94
C VAL A 140 -3.00 -21.40 24.89
N LEU A 141 -1.93 -22.13 25.22
CA LEU A 141 -1.23 -23.01 24.28
C LEU A 141 -1.94 -24.35 24.11
N THR A 142 -1.93 -24.85 22.87
CA THR A 142 -2.37 -26.20 22.53
C THR A 142 -1.23 -26.92 21.82
N PRO A 143 -0.40 -27.72 22.53
CA PRO A 143 0.62 -28.53 21.90
C PRO A 143 0.01 -29.68 21.13
N MET A 144 0.57 -29.99 19.96
CA MET A 144 0.12 -31.07 19.08
C MET A 144 1.31 -31.97 18.73
N ALA A 145 1.30 -33.19 19.23
CA ALA A 145 2.20 -34.24 18.77
C ALA A 145 1.56 -34.98 17.59
N VAL A 146 2.36 -35.38 16.62
CA VAL A 146 1.89 -36.00 15.39
C VAL A 146 2.28 -37.45 15.39
N ASP A 147 1.28 -38.35 15.27
CA ASP A 147 1.45 -39.79 15.18
C ASP A 147 0.39 -40.40 14.24
N ALA A 148 0.32 -41.73 14.18
CA ALA A 148 -0.64 -42.41 13.32
C ALA A 148 -2.11 -42.10 13.61
N SER A 149 -2.42 -41.67 14.84
CA SER A 149 -3.79 -41.29 15.25
C SER A 149 -4.05 -39.78 15.22
N ARG A 150 -2.99 -38.98 15.18
CA ARG A 150 -2.99 -37.50 15.17
C ARG A 150 -2.20 -37.02 13.96
N PRO A 151 -2.88 -36.79 12.82
CA PRO A 151 -2.22 -36.33 11.59
C PRO A 151 -1.63 -34.94 11.76
N PHE A 152 -0.73 -34.56 10.84
CA PHE A 152 -0.14 -33.21 10.81
C PHE A 152 -1.23 -32.14 10.83
N PRO A 153 -1.18 -31.18 11.76
CA PRO A 153 -2.23 -30.19 11.92
C PRO A 153 -2.26 -29.21 10.75
N LEU A 154 -3.43 -28.66 10.52
CA LEU A 154 -3.61 -27.64 9.51
C LEU A 154 -3.05 -26.30 10.00
N ILE A 155 -1.85 -25.96 9.56
CA ILE A 155 -1.17 -24.74 9.95
C ILE A 155 -1.75 -23.53 9.19
N ARG A 156 -2.17 -22.50 9.93
CA ARG A 156 -2.77 -21.28 9.36
C ARG A 156 -1.74 -20.44 8.59
N ASN A 157 -2.21 -19.77 7.55
CA ASN A 157 -1.42 -18.80 6.81
C ASN A 157 -0.82 -17.73 7.74
N LYS A 158 0.49 -17.48 7.61
CA LYS A 158 1.27 -16.49 8.38
C LYS A 158 1.38 -16.78 9.89
N SER A 159 0.87 -17.89 10.40
CA SER A 159 1.05 -18.21 11.81
C SER A 159 2.51 -18.57 12.12
N LEU A 160 3.00 -18.04 13.24
CA LEU A 160 4.30 -18.42 13.80
C LEU A 160 4.11 -19.64 14.69
N ASN A 161 4.94 -20.66 14.49
CA ASN A 161 4.85 -21.93 15.20
C ASN A 161 6.25 -22.37 15.68
N ILE A 162 6.27 -23.21 16.68
CA ILE A 162 7.47 -23.88 17.17
C ILE A 162 7.32 -25.38 16.86
N ALA A 163 8.23 -25.90 16.06
CA ALA A 163 8.41 -27.34 15.87
C ALA A 163 9.28 -27.89 17.00
N ALA A 164 8.95 -29.05 17.52
CA ALA A 164 9.72 -29.78 18.52
C ALA A 164 9.96 -31.20 18.05
N LEU A 165 11.20 -31.66 18.17
CA LEU A 165 11.57 -33.05 18.04
C LEU A 165 11.46 -33.69 19.41
N ILE A 166 10.58 -34.65 19.57
CA ILE A 166 10.27 -35.28 20.85
C ILE A 166 10.54 -36.79 20.81
N LYS A 167 10.81 -37.34 21.98
CA LYS A 167 11.06 -38.78 22.20
C LYS A 167 10.34 -39.22 23.48
N THR A 168 9.62 -40.33 23.44
CA THR A 168 8.92 -40.91 24.61
C THR A 168 9.91 -41.27 25.73
N LYS A 169 9.64 -40.90 26.97
CA LYS A 169 10.49 -41.13 28.16
C LYS A 169 10.52 -42.59 28.60
N ASN A 170 9.48 -43.38 28.36
CA ASN A 170 9.28 -44.71 28.93
C ASN A 170 9.34 -45.81 27.84
N GLN A 171 10.50 -45.97 27.17
CA GLN A 171 10.74 -47.20 26.38
C GLN A 171 11.59 -48.14 27.21
N SER A 172 11.08 -49.37 27.42
CA SER A 172 11.82 -50.46 28.03
C SER A 172 13.05 -50.80 27.17
N GLU A 173 14.17 -51.18 27.78
CA GLU A 173 15.47 -51.44 27.13
C GLU A 173 15.43 -52.53 26.03
N GLU A 174 14.27 -53.16 25.80
CA GLU A 174 14.07 -54.23 24.81
C GLU A 174 13.45 -53.77 23.47
N GLU A 175 13.03 -52.52 23.32
CA GLU A 175 12.46 -52.04 22.05
C GLU A 175 13.51 -51.30 21.20
N MET A 176 13.50 -51.62 19.89
CA MET A 176 14.30 -51.05 18.80
C MET A 176 14.40 -49.51 18.90
N GLU A 177 15.38 -48.92 18.27
CA GLU A 177 15.75 -47.53 18.27
C GLU A 177 14.59 -46.54 18.56
N PRO A 178 14.76 -45.63 19.52
CA PRO A 178 13.69 -44.76 19.99
C PRO A 178 13.07 -43.98 18.83
N GLU A 179 11.77 -44.07 18.65
CA GLU A 179 11.05 -43.38 17.60
C GLU A 179 11.00 -41.87 17.89
N LEU A 180 11.58 -41.08 16.99
CA LEU A 180 11.55 -39.64 17.03
C LEU A 180 10.25 -39.14 16.42
N GLU A 181 9.50 -38.33 17.15
CA GLU A 181 8.22 -37.77 16.74
C GLU A 181 8.30 -36.29 16.51
N PHE A 182 7.47 -35.82 15.58
CA PHE A 182 7.25 -34.38 15.35
C PHE A 182 6.14 -33.86 16.25
N ALA A 183 6.39 -32.74 16.91
CA ALA A 183 5.36 -31.98 17.62
C ALA A 183 5.41 -30.52 17.23
N THR A 184 4.31 -29.81 17.41
CA THR A 184 4.23 -28.38 17.13
C THR A 184 3.33 -27.66 18.11
N VAL A 185 3.63 -26.37 18.36
CA VAL A 185 2.80 -25.46 19.12
C VAL A 185 2.75 -24.11 18.42
N GLN A 186 1.55 -23.56 18.24
CA GLN A 186 1.38 -22.24 17.65
C GLN A 186 1.69 -21.15 18.67
N VAL A 187 2.45 -20.14 18.28
CA VAL A 187 2.63 -18.91 19.04
C VAL A 187 1.32 -18.10 18.97
N PRO A 188 0.68 -17.80 20.10
CA PRO A 188 -0.65 -17.20 20.08
C PRO A 188 -0.61 -15.74 19.62
N SER A 189 -1.26 -15.44 18.50
CA SER A 189 -1.33 -14.10 17.92
C SER A 189 -2.20 -13.12 18.71
N VAL A 190 -3.06 -13.63 19.62
CA VAL A 190 -3.89 -12.81 20.52
C VAL A 190 -3.07 -12.15 21.63
N MET A 191 -1.85 -12.65 21.88
CA MET A 191 -0.91 -12.09 22.84
C MET A 191 0.08 -11.16 22.15
N GLY A 192 0.60 -10.17 22.89
CA GLY A 192 1.69 -9.35 22.42
C GLY A 192 2.95 -10.20 22.19
N ARG A 193 3.55 -10.10 20.98
CA ARG A 193 4.76 -10.87 20.65
C ARG A 193 6.01 -10.35 21.37
N ILE A 194 6.05 -9.04 21.69
CA ILE A 194 7.14 -8.40 22.42
C ILE A 194 6.81 -8.42 23.91
N VAL A 195 7.69 -9.01 24.71
CA VAL A 195 7.57 -9.05 26.17
C VAL A 195 8.71 -8.24 26.77
N GLN A 196 8.37 -7.28 27.64
CA GLN A 196 9.37 -6.51 28.37
C GLN A 196 9.80 -7.26 29.63
N LEU A 197 11.11 -7.45 29.77
CA LEU A 197 11.71 -8.08 30.93
C LEU A 197 12.04 -7.04 32.02
N PRO A 198 12.09 -7.46 33.30
CA PRO A 198 12.58 -6.58 34.35
C PRO A 198 14.03 -6.19 34.08
N CYS A 199 14.35 -4.92 34.23
CA CYS A 199 15.70 -4.40 34.11
C CYS A 199 15.87 -3.16 34.97
N THR A 200 17.10 -2.92 35.44
CA THR A 200 17.44 -1.76 36.31
C THR A 200 17.73 -0.51 35.48
N GLU A 201 18.12 -0.65 34.23
CA GLU A 201 18.48 0.46 33.35
C GLU A 201 18.05 0.15 31.91
N GLY A 202 17.47 1.15 31.26
CA GLY A 202 17.00 1.04 29.87
C GLY A 202 15.75 0.18 29.70
N VAL A 203 15.62 -0.46 28.55
CA VAL A 203 14.51 -1.37 28.20
C VAL A 203 15.08 -2.68 27.67
N LYS A 204 14.64 -3.79 28.23
CA LYS A 204 15.02 -5.12 27.77
C LYS A 204 13.78 -5.88 27.29
N LEU A 205 13.86 -6.41 26.09
CA LEU A 205 12.76 -7.05 25.38
C LEU A 205 13.14 -8.46 24.96
N ILE A 206 12.15 -9.37 24.99
CA ILE A 206 12.28 -10.71 24.41
C ILE A 206 11.01 -11.04 23.62
N LEU A 207 11.13 -11.92 22.64
CA LEU A 207 9.98 -12.36 21.86
C LEU A 207 9.28 -13.54 22.53
N LEU A 208 7.97 -13.60 22.38
CA LEU A 208 7.11 -14.60 23.03
C LEU A 208 7.51 -16.04 22.66
N GLU A 209 7.93 -16.27 21.41
CA GLU A 209 8.42 -17.57 20.96
C GLU A 209 9.64 -18.04 21.74
N GLU A 210 10.52 -17.17 22.18
CA GLU A 210 11.69 -17.54 22.99
C GLU A 210 11.29 -17.95 24.43
N ILE A 211 10.29 -17.29 25.01
CA ILE A 211 9.71 -17.69 26.29
C ILE A 211 9.04 -19.07 26.20
N ILE A 212 8.33 -19.33 25.09
CA ILE A 212 7.69 -20.63 24.84
C ILE A 212 8.77 -21.71 24.65
N ARG A 213 9.80 -21.45 23.83
CA ARG A 213 10.91 -22.39 23.58
C ARG A 213 11.63 -22.78 24.87
N ARG A 214 11.91 -21.83 25.74
CA ARG A 214 12.49 -22.07 27.07
C ARG A 214 11.66 -23.03 27.92
N ASN A 215 10.34 -22.93 27.84
CA ASN A 215 9.40 -23.69 28.67
C ASN A 215 8.75 -24.87 27.95
N ILE A 216 9.18 -25.20 26.75
CA ILE A 216 8.47 -26.14 25.88
C ILE A 216 8.37 -27.56 26.47
N SER A 217 9.35 -27.98 27.27
CA SER A 217 9.31 -29.27 27.97
C SER A 217 8.14 -29.42 28.96
N LYS A 218 7.60 -28.30 29.46
CA LYS A 218 6.42 -28.29 30.32
C LYS A 218 5.12 -28.60 29.55
N LEU A 219 5.15 -28.50 28.23
CA LEU A 219 4.02 -28.84 27.36
C LEU A 219 4.01 -30.34 26.99
N PHE A 220 5.16 -31.01 27.03
CA PHE A 220 5.36 -32.39 26.61
C PHE A 220 5.89 -33.25 27.76
N LEU A 221 5.14 -33.37 28.85
CA LEU A 221 5.59 -33.96 30.12
C LEU A 221 6.10 -35.41 30.01
N ASN A 222 5.50 -36.22 29.10
CA ASN A 222 5.84 -37.63 28.90
C ASN A 222 6.93 -37.85 27.85
N TYR A 223 7.53 -36.76 27.33
CA TYR A 223 8.52 -36.76 26.27
C TYR A 223 9.78 -36.00 26.71
N ASP A 224 10.90 -36.40 26.14
CA ASP A 224 12.11 -35.60 26.14
C ASP A 224 12.12 -34.74 24.87
N VAL A 225 12.27 -33.45 25.01
CA VAL A 225 12.40 -32.53 23.89
C VAL A 225 13.87 -32.48 23.47
N ILE A 226 14.15 -32.97 22.26
CA ILE A 226 15.52 -33.08 21.74
C ILE A 226 15.99 -31.78 21.08
N SER A 227 15.12 -31.17 20.28
CA SER A 227 15.40 -29.88 19.63
C SER A 227 14.11 -29.11 19.35
N THR A 228 14.23 -27.78 19.20
CA THR A 228 13.13 -26.90 18.86
C THR A 228 13.55 -25.88 17.80
N ALA A 229 12.64 -25.56 16.89
CA ALA A 229 12.86 -24.51 15.90
C ALA A 229 11.57 -23.74 15.63
N ALA A 230 11.68 -22.44 15.46
CA ALA A 230 10.56 -21.65 14.95
C ALA A 230 10.37 -21.91 13.45
N TYR A 231 9.10 -21.94 13.01
CA TYR A 231 8.75 -21.99 11.60
C TYR A 231 7.48 -21.19 11.30
N ARG A 232 7.38 -20.73 10.07
CA ARG A 232 6.26 -19.94 9.56
C ARG A 232 6.00 -20.32 8.11
N ILE A 233 4.72 -20.39 7.74
CA ILE A 233 4.34 -20.69 6.36
C ILE A 233 3.53 -19.54 5.77
N GLU A 234 3.69 -19.34 4.48
CA GLU A 234 2.81 -18.50 3.69
C GLU A 234 2.07 -19.35 2.66
N ARG A 235 0.77 -19.07 2.52
CA ARG A 235 -0.13 -19.83 1.65
C ARG A 235 -0.64 -18.95 0.52
N ASN A 236 -1.02 -19.57 -0.58
CA ASN A 236 -1.75 -18.91 -1.65
C ASN A 236 -3.02 -18.25 -1.08
N ALA A 237 -3.09 -16.93 -1.15
CA ALA A 237 -4.22 -16.13 -0.66
C ALA A 237 -4.89 -15.32 -1.78
N ASP A 238 -4.59 -15.62 -3.04
CA ASP A 238 -5.29 -15.02 -4.17
C ASP A 238 -6.66 -15.68 -4.34
N LEU A 239 -7.73 -14.88 -4.26
CA LEU A 239 -9.08 -15.37 -4.39
C LEU A 239 -9.40 -15.58 -5.86
N SER A 240 -9.69 -16.82 -6.25
CA SER A 240 -10.32 -17.13 -7.54
C SER A 240 -11.82 -17.21 -7.36
N ILE A 241 -12.54 -16.16 -7.76
CA ILE A 241 -14.01 -16.13 -7.70
C ILE A 241 -14.51 -16.35 -9.12
N ASP A 242 -15.36 -17.35 -9.32
CA ASP A 242 -16.15 -17.47 -10.54
C ASP A 242 -17.35 -16.52 -10.44
N GLU A 243 -17.18 -15.33 -11.03
CA GLU A 243 -18.19 -14.28 -10.99
C GLU A 243 -19.33 -14.53 -11.99
N GLU A 244 -19.11 -15.39 -12.99
CA GLU A 244 -20.11 -15.71 -14.00
C GLU A 244 -21.17 -16.67 -13.44
N GLU A 245 -20.78 -17.60 -12.58
CA GLU A 245 -21.67 -18.56 -11.93
C GLU A 245 -22.25 -18.05 -10.59
N ALA A 246 -21.71 -16.97 -10.02
CA ALA A 246 -22.18 -16.44 -8.73
C ALA A 246 -23.55 -15.75 -8.86
N GLU A 247 -24.57 -16.32 -8.24
CA GLU A 247 -25.88 -15.68 -8.11
C GLU A 247 -25.84 -14.48 -7.14
N ASP A 248 -25.05 -14.61 -6.05
CA ASP A 248 -24.81 -13.57 -5.04
C ASP A 248 -23.30 -13.41 -4.80
N LEU A 249 -22.73 -12.33 -5.34
CA LEU A 249 -21.30 -12.02 -5.24
C LEU A 249 -20.84 -11.87 -3.78
N LEU A 250 -21.66 -11.30 -2.91
CA LEU A 250 -21.34 -11.10 -1.49
C LEU A 250 -21.19 -12.44 -0.77
N GLN A 251 -22.12 -13.38 -0.96
CA GLN A 251 -22.07 -14.70 -0.34
C GLN A 251 -20.86 -15.51 -0.85
N GLU A 252 -20.54 -15.42 -2.14
CA GLU A 252 -19.40 -16.13 -2.70
C GLU A 252 -18.08 -15.57 -2.16
N ILE A 253 -17.94 -14.25 -2.00
CA ILE A 253 -16.78 -13.65 -1.35
C ILE A 253 -16.64 -14.11 0.10
N GLU A 254 -17.72 -14.12 0.90
CA GLU A 254 -17.71 -14.61 2.28
C GLU A 254 -17.26 -16.07 2.39
N LYS A 255 -17.65 -16.91 1.45
CA LYS A 255 -17.23 -18.32 1.37
C LYS A 255 -15.74 -18.44 1.03
N GLN A 256 -15.27 -17.72 0.03
CA GLN A 256 -13.87 -17.72 -0.39
C GLN A 256 -12.93 -17.18 0.68
N LEU A 257 -13.34 -16.16 1.45
CA LEU A 257 -12.56 -15.63 2.57
C LEU A 257 -12.28 -16.70 3.63
N LYS A 258 -13.21 -17.60 3.91
CA LYS A 258 -13.00 -18.72 4.83
C LYS A 258 -11.98 -19.72 4.29
N GLN A 259 -11.91 -19.92 2.98
CA GLN A 259 -10.99 -20.86 2.33
C GLN A 259 -9.57 -20.28 2.19
N ARG A 260 -9.41 -18.95 2.12
CA ARG A 260 -8.12 -18.25 1.94
C ARG A 260 -7.03 -18.69 2.92
N GLN A 261 -7.40 -19.09 4.14
CA GLN A 261 -6.44 -19.50 5.17
C GLN A 261 -5.79 -20.86 4.89
N TRP A 262 -6.30 -21.62 3.90
CA TRP A 262 -6.00 -23.02 3.65
C TRP A 262 -5.47 -23.30 2.22
N GLY A 263 -5.08 -22.25 1.51
CA GLY A 263 -4.46 -22.40 0.19
C GLY A 263 -3.16 -23.22 0.24
N GLU A 264 -2.63 -23.59 -0.92
CA GLU A 264 -1.33 -24.28 -1.04
C GLU A 264 -0.22 -23.50 -0.32
N ALA A 265 0.68 -24.20 0.37
CA ALA A 265 1.87 -23.59 0.94
C ALA A 265 2.82 -23.15 -0.18
N ILE A 266 3.30 -21.90 -0.13
CA ILE A 266 4.14 -21.28 -1.16
C ILE A 266 5.50 -20.84 -0.64
N LYS A 267 5.67 -20.77 0.70
CA LYS A 267 6.92 -20.40 1.36
C LYS A 267 6.96 -21.01 2.75
N LEU A 268 8.14 -21.51 3.12
CA LEU A 268 8.45 -21.97 4.46
C LEU A 268 9.65 -21.19 5.01
N GLU A 269 9.44 -20.41 6.07
CA GLU A 269 10.52 -19.82 6.86
C GLU A 269 10.82 -20.70 8.05
N VAL A 270 12.10 -20.93 8.32
CA VAL A 270 12.58 -21.73 9.47
C VAL A 270 13.78 -21.07 10.12
N SER A 271 13.96 -21.26 11.43
CA SER A 271 15.22 -20.89 12.10
C SER A 271 16.41 -21.56 11.41
N GLU A 272 17.53 -20.86 11.29
CA GLU A 272 18.73 -21.37 10.58
C GLU A 272 19.24 -22.70 11.16
N GLU A 273 19.12 -22.86 12.49
CA GLU A 273 19.62 -24.04 13.21
C GLU A 273 18.60 -25.20 13.25
N ILE A 274 17.52 -25.15 12.47
CA ILE A 274 16.50 -26.21 12.48
C ILE A 274 17.11 -27.60 12.30
N ASP A 275 16.69 -28.56 13.12
CA ASP A 275 17.08 -29.94 12.98
C ASP A 275 16.69 -30.52 11.62
N LYS A 276 17.57 -31.38 11.06
CA LYS A 276 17.38 -31.96 9.73
C LYS A 276 16.12 -32.83 9.64
N TYR A 277 15.76 -33.53 10.72
CA TYR A 277 14.55 -34.35 10.76
C TYR A 277 13.32 -33.48 10.71
N LEU A 278 13.27 -32.41 11.55
CA LEU A 278 12.17 -31.47 11.57
C LEU A 278 11.98 -30.81 10.20
N LEU A 279 13.07 -30.35 9.58
CA LEU A 279 13.01 -29.73 8.25
C LEU A 279 12.51 -30.70 7.18
N LYS A 280 13.02 -31.94 7.17
CA LYS A 280 12.57 -32.97 6.22
C LYS A 280 11.10 -33.29 6.41
N TYR A 281 10.65 -33.33 7.67
CA TYR A 281 9.25 -33.59 8.02
C TYR A 281 8.35 -32.48 7.51
N LEU A 282 8.64 -31.21 7.85
CA LEU A 282 7.89 -30.05 7.39
C LEU A 282 7.83 -29.95 5.87
N LYS A 283 8.96 -30.17 5.19
CA LYS A 283 9.04 -30.18 3.72
C LYS A 283 8.08 -31.20 3.09
N LYS A 284 8.00 -32.39 3.66
CA LYS A 284 7.12 -33.46 3.19
C LYS A 284 5.64 -33.12 3.40
N GLU A 285 5.28 -32.73 4.62
CA GLU A 285 3.88 -32.47 4.98
C GLU A 285 3.29 -31.22 4.32
N LEU A 286 4.13 -30.24 4.02
CA LEU A 286 3.74 -28.99 3.35
C LEU A 286 3.88 -29.07 1.81
N ALA A 287 4.44 -30.15 1.28
CA ALA A 287 4.73 -30.34 -0.14
C ALA A 287 5.56 -29.18 -0.76
N ILE A 288 6.55 -28.69 -0.02
CA ILE A 288 7.38 -27.54 -0.38
C ILE A 288 8.73 -27.98 -0.97
N SER A 289 9.21 -27.29 -2.01
CA SER A 289 10.52 -27.50 -2.63
C SER A 289 11.64 -26.77 -1.86
N ASP A 290 12.91 -27.11 -2.16
CA ASP A 290 14.05 -26.46 -1.50
C ASP A 290 14.16 -24.96 -1.84
N GLU A 291 13.71 -24.55 -3.02
CA GLU A 291 13.72 -23.16 -3.50
C GLU A 291 12.71 -22.27 -2.74
N GLU A 292 11.73 -22.87 -2.08
CA GLU A 292 10.67 -22.23 -1.32
C GLU A 292 10.98 -22.15 0.19
N ILE A 293 12.15 -22.68 0.61
CA ILE A 293 12.58 -22.74 2.02
C ILE A 293 13.57 -21.60 2.31
N TYR A 294 13.24 -20.77 3.30
CA TYR A 294 14.06 -19.66 3.76
C TYR A 294 14.57 -19.94 5.18
N LYS A 295 15.89 -20.18 5.30
CA LYS A 295 16.58 -20.34 6.59
C LYS A 295 16.96 -18.95 7.12
N ILE A 296 16.45 -18.61 8.28
CA ILE A 296 16.50 -17.28 8.86
C ILE A 296 17.40 -17.26 10.07
N GLN A 297 18.41 -16.39 10.04
CA GLN A 297 19.26 -16.07 11.19
C GLN A 297 18.62 -14.92 11.99
N GLY A 298 17.81 -15.25 12.98
CA GLY A 298 17.09 -14.29 13.81
C GLY A 298 15.59 -14.60 13.91
N PRO A 299 14.78 -13.66 14.41
CA PRO A 299 13.35 -13.86 14.58
C PRO A 299 12.65 -13.94 13.21
N LEU A 300 11.80 -14.92 13.02
CA LEU A 300 10.96 -15.00 11.83
C LEU A 300 9.97 -13.84 11.83
N ASP A 301 9.57 -13.37 10.64
CA ASP A 301 8.57 -12.30 10.50
C ASP A 301 8.94 -10.99 11.22
N LEU A 302 9.69 -10.14 10.53
CA LEU A 302 10.11 -8.83 11.06
C LEU A 302 8.97 -7.79 11.14
N THR A 303 7.73 -8.14 10.83
CA THR A 303 6.60 -7.22 10.98
C THR A 303 6.35 -6.81 12.44
N PHE A 304 6.85 -7.58 13.42
CA PHE A 304 6.79 -7.21 14.83
C PHE A 304 7.50 -5.88 15.14
N LEU A 305 8.47 -5.48 14.32
CA LEU A 305 9.17 -4.20 14.48
C LEU A 305 8.24 -2.99 14.37
N MET A 306 7.09 -3.12 13.69
CA MET A 306 6.07 -2.08 13.68
C MET A 306 5.42 -1.89 15.06
N LYS A 307 5.32 -2.97 15.86
CA LYS A 307 4.85 -2.89 17.24
C LYS A 307 5.90 -2.21 18.13
N LEU A 308 7.18 -2.52 17.91
CA LEU A 308 8.29 -1.83 18.58
C LEU A 308 8.30 -0.34 18.25
N TYR A 309 8.14 0.03 16.98
CA TYR A 309 7.98 1.42 16.55
C TYR A 309 6.82 2.12 17.28
N GLY A 310 5.71 1.42 17.51
CA GLY A 310 4.50 1.93 18.18
C GLY A 310 4.62 2.06 19.71
N MET A 311 5.67 1.56 20.35
CA MET A 311 5.85 1.67 21.81
C MET A 311 6.04 3.14 22.23
N GLU A 312 5.50 3.47 23.40
CA GLU A 312 5.65 4.79 24.02
C GLU A 312 7.05 4.99 24.61
N GLY A 313 7.48 6.24 24.76
CA GLY A 313 8.76 6.59 25.37
C GLY A 313 9.95 6.67 24.41
N PHE A 314 9.75 6.40 23.11
CA PHE A 314 10.80 6.40 22.09
C PHE A 314 10.66 7.50 21.04
N ASP A 315 9.95 8.58 21.35
CA ASP A 315 9.67 9.64 20.37
C ASP A 315 10.93 10.39 19.91
N ALA A 316 11.97 10.43 20.76
CA ALA A 316 13.27 11.00 20.40
C ALA A 316 13.98 10.25 19.25
N PHE A 317 13.63 8.99 19.00
CA PHE A 317 14.18 8.15 17.92
C PHE A 317 13.30 8.08 16.68
N LYS A 318 12.19 8.84 16.64
CA LYS A 318 11.22 8.89 15.54
C LYS A 318 11.28 10.26 14.86
N GLN A 319 10.85 10.29 13.62
CA GLN A 319 10.60 11.55 12.95
C GLN A 319 9.38 12.24 13.57
N PRO A 320 9.41 13.56 13.81
CA PRO A 320 8.24 14.27 14.25
C PRO A 320 7.05 14.05 13.32
N LYS A 321 5.87 13.81 13.90
CA LYS A 321 4.66 13.60 13.11
C LYS A 321 4.24 14.92 12.48
N TYR A 322 4.17 14.96 11.16
CA TYR A 322 3.61 16.10 10.45
C TYR A 322 2.12 16.27 10.78
N LYS A 323 1.72 17.51 11.00
CA LYS A 323 0.33 17.88 11.23
C LYS A 323 -0.23 18.52 9.95
N PRO A 324 -1.17 17.85 9.24
CA PRO A 324 -1.76 18.40 8.04
C PRO A 324 -2.37 19.80 8.28
N GLN A 325 -2.14 20.71 7.36
CA GLN A 325 -2.59 22.09 7.43
C GLN A 325 -3.99 22.25 6.82
N ARG A 326 -4.72 23.28 7.19
CA ARG A 326 -6.02 23.59 6.58
C ARG A 326 -5.85 24.02 5.11
N CYS A 327 -6.90 23.81 4.32
CA CYS A 327 -6.91 24.25 2.92
C CYS A 327 -7.11 25.76 2.83
N PRO A 328 -6.16 26.51 2.26
CA PRO A 328 -6.23 27.98 2.18
C PRO A 328 -7.31 28.49 1.22
N GLN A 329 -7.79 27.65 0.30
CA GLN A 329 -8.85 28.02 -0.64
C GLN A 329 -10.25 27.98 -0.02
N ILE A 330 -10.38 27.48 1.23
CA ILE A 330 -11.66 27.32 1.92
C ILE A 330 -11.82 28.39 2.99
N ASP A 331 -12.75 29.28 2.76
CA ASP A 331 -13.23 30.25 3.74
C ASP A 331 -14.14 29.53 4.76
N PRO A 332 -13.76 29.46 6.04
CA PRO A 332 -14.52 28.72 7.05
C PRO A 332 -15.90 29.35 7.38
N GLU A 333 -16.13 30.59 7.01
CA GLU A 333 -17.41 31.28 7.22
C GLU A 333 -18.47 30.94 6.15
N LEU A 334 -18.05 30.25 5.07
CA LEU A 334 -18.91 29.87 3.96
C LEU A 334 -19.13 28.36 3.93
N SER A 335 -20.26 27.95 3.33
CA SER A 335 -20.47 26.52 3.03
C SER A 335 -19.42 26.00 2.06
N ILE A 336 -19.16 24.70 2.09
CA ILE A 336 -18.26 24.08 1.12
C ILE A 336 -18.72 24.30 -0.32
N PHE A 337 -20.05 24.34 -0.56
CA PHE A 337 -20.64 24.59 -1.86
C PHE A 337 -20.37 26.01 -2.36
N ASP A 338 -20.48 27.02 -1.49
CA ASP A 338 -20.18 28.41 -1.83
C ASP A 338 -18.68 28.61 -2.09
N ASN A 339 -17.82 27.91 -1.37
CA ASN A 339 -16.40 27.88 -1.65
C ASN A 339 -16.08 27.30 -3.03
N ILE A 340 -16.69 26.17 -3.40
CA ILE A 340 -16.50 25.54 -4.72
C ILE A 340 -17.02 26.44 -5.86
N LYS A 341 -18.08 27.22 -5.63
CA LYS A 341 -18.58 28.19 -6.61
C LYS A 341 -17.61 29.33 -6.92
N LYS A 342 -16.72 29.69 -5.97
CA LYS A 342 -15.69 30.71 -6.18
C LYS A 342 -14.58 30.25 -7.13
N GLY A 343 -14.34 28.94 -7.24
CA GLY A 343 -13.33 28.31 -8.06
C GLY A 343 -13.03 26.87 -7.61
N ASP A 344 -12.32 26.13 -8.43
CA ASP A 344 -11.93 24.75 -8.10
C ASP A 344 -11.04 24.73 -6.86
N ILE A 345 -11.34 23.86 -5.89
CA ILE A 345 -10.54 23.65 -4.68
C ILE A 345 -9.59 22.49 -4.93
N PHE A 346 -8.30 22.75 -4.75
CA PHE A 346 -7.25 21.74 -4.87
C PHE A 346 -6.77 21.26 -3.50
N LEU A 347 -6.70 19.95 -3.32
CA LEU A 347 -6.26 19.28 -2.10
C LEU A 347 -5.02 18.44 -2.38
N HIS A 348 -3.93 18.67 -1.64
CA HIS A 348 -2.70 17.91 -1.72
C HIS A 348 -2.41 17.25 -0.36
N HIS A 349 -2.86 16.01 -0.18
CA HIS A 349 -2.61 15.21 1.02
C HIS A 349 -1.20 14.65 1.03
N PRO A 350 -0.58 14.41 2.20
CA PRO A 350 -1.04 14.71 3.57
C PRO A 350 -0.76 16.15 4.00
N TYR A 351 -0.20 16.99 3.14
CA TYR A 351 0.21 18.37 3.47
C TYR A 351 -1.00 19.21 3.88
N ILE A 352 -2.09 19.07 3.14
CA ILE A 352 -3.40 19.63 3.46
C ILE A 352 -4.28 18.53 4.06
N THR A 353 -5.07 18.90 5.10
CA THR A 353 -5.99 17.98 5.79
C THR A 353 -7.04 17.37 4.85
N PHE A 354 -7.51 16.17 5.22
CA PHE A 354 -8.60 15.47 4.51
C PHE A 354 -9.99 15.98 4.92
N ASP A 355 -10.08 16.85 5.93
CA ASP A 355 -11.34 17.36 6.47
C ASP A 355 -12.26 17.99 5.43
N PRO A 356 -11.78 18.74 4.40
CA PRO A 356 -12.65 19.26 3.35
C PRO A 356 -13.47 18.19 2.64
N VAL A 357 -12.86 17.02 2.37
CA VAL A 357 -13.56 15.89 1.73
C VAL A 357 -14.63 15.31 2.65
N VAL A 358 -14.32 15.18 3.93
CA VAL A 358 -15.27 14.73 4.95
C VAL A 358 -16.42 15.74 5.11
N ASN A 359 -16.12 17.04 5.18
CA ASN A 359 -17.10 18.11 5.35
C ASN A 359 -18.00 18.24 4.11
N PHE A 360 -17.46 18.01 2.92
CA PHE A 360 -18.25 18.00 1.70
C PHE A 360 -19.46 17.04 1.77
N ILE A 361 -19.25 15.86 2.36
CA ILE A 361 -20.32 14.88 2.52
C ILE A 361 -21.17 15.18 3.77
N LYS A 362 -20.56 15.65 4.87
CA LYS A 362 -21.27 16.01 6.09
C LYS A 362 -22.23 17.17 5.88
N GLU A 363 -21.81 18.22 5.20
CA GLU A 363 -22.68 19.37 4.86
C GLU A 363 -23.79 18.91 3.91
N ALA A 364 -23.46 18.11 2.89
CA ALA A 364 -24.46 17.55 1.98
C ALA A 364 -25.49 16.70 2.72
N ALA A 365 -25.12 15.98 3.76
CA ALA A 365 -26.04 15.13 4.51
C ALA A 365 -27.15 15.89 5.24
N VAL A 366 -26.90 17.14 5.61
CA VAL A 366 -27.86 17.96 6.39
C VAL A 366 -28.46 19.13 5.57
N ASP A 367 -27.85 19.50 4.47
CA ASP A 367 -28.34 20.62 3.62
C ASP A 367 -29.68 20.25 2.93
N PRO A 368 -30.78 21.00 3.19
CA PRO A 368 -32.10 20.68 2.62
C PRO A 368 -32.16 20.81 1.09
N LYS A 369 -31.24 21.57 0.46
CA LYS A 369 -31.16 21.73 -0.99
C LYS A 369 -30.47 20.55 -1.69
N VAL A 370 -29.75 19.71 -0.96
CA VAL A 370 -29.10 18.52 -1.54
C VAL A 370 -30.14 17.42 -1.77
N LEU A 371 -30.25 17.00 -3.03
CA LEU A 371 -31.21 15.99 -3.48
C LEU A 371 -30.60 14.58 -3.50
N ALA A 372 -29.36 14.47 -3.96
CA ALA A 372 -28.68 13.18 -4.10
C ALA A 372 -27.18 13.25 -3.80
N ILE A 373 -26.65 12.15 -3.27
CA ILE A 373 -25.22 11.91 -3.07
C ILE A 373 -24.88 10.57 -3.71
N LYS A 374 -23.86 10.55 -4.59
CA LYS A 374 -23.36 9.32 -5.20
C LYS A 374 -21.87 9.23 -4.97
N GLN A 375 -21.38 8.06 -4.51
CA GLN A 375 -19.95 7.90 -4.16
C GLN A 375 -19.44 6.49 -4.42
N THR A 376 -18.15 6.39 -4.82
CA THR A 376 -17.43 5.12 -4.90
C THR A 376 -16.56 4.93 -3.65
N LEU A 377 -16.56 3.73 -3.07
CA LEU A 377 -15.72 3.35 -1.93
C LEU A 377 -14.90 2.11 -2.27
N TYR A 378 -13.59 2.16 -2.04
CA TYR A 378 -12.66 1.06 -2.30
C TYR A 378 -12.01 0.54 -1.02
N ARG A 379 -11.29 1.39 -0.29
CA ARG A 379 -10.70 1.13 1.02
C ARG A 379 -11.13 2.22 1.98
N VAL A 380 -11.74 1.84 3.07
CA VAL A 380 -12.34 2.77 4.04
C VAL A 380 -11.71 2.51 5.41
N SER A 381 -11.56 3.55 6.22
CA SER A 381 -11.07 3.40 7.60
C SER A 381 -12.08 2.67 8.50
N GLY A 382 -11.59 2.06 9.59
CA GLY A 382 -12.43 1.29 10.51
C GLY A 382 -13.58 2.08 11.16
N ASN A 383 -13.42 3.39 11.38
CA ASN A 383 -14.44 4.33 11.89
C ASN A 383 -14.59 5.50 10.91
N SER A 384 -14.99 5.20 9.66
CA SER A 384 -15.03 6.19 8.61
C SER A 384 -16.07 7.29 8.85
N PRO A 385 -15.65 8.56 8.96
CA PRO A 385 -16.58 9.69 9.05
C PRO A 385 -17.39 9.90 7.77
N ILE A 386 -16.87 9.46 6.63
CA ILE A 386 -17.55 9.50 5.33
C ILE A 386 -18.72 8.52 5.31
N VAL A 387 -18.49 7.27 5.73
CA VAL A 387 -19.55 6.25 5.78
C VAL A 387 -20.66 6.68 6.74
N ALA A 388 -20.29 7.24 7.90
CA ALA A 388 -21.27 7.79 8.86
C ALA A 388 -22.08 8.96 8.25
N ALA A 389 -21.46 9.84 7.49
CA ALA A 389 -22.13 10.95 6.84
C ALA A 389 -23.08 10.50 5.71
N LEU A 390 -22.69 9.47 4.92
CA LEU A 390 -23.55 8.87 3.90
C LEU A 390 -24.80 8.21 4.51
N ALA A 391 -24.62 7.45 5.59
CA ALA A 391 -25.73 6.86 6.33
C ALA A 391 -26.68 7.95 6.84
N LYS A 392 -26.13 9.01 7.45
CA LYS A 392 -26.91 10.16 7.93
C LYS A 392 -27.69 10.87 6.81
N ALA A 393 -27.10 10.99 5.62
CA ALA A 393 -27.76 11.57 4.47
C ALA A 393 -29.00 10.76 4.05
N ALA A 394 -28.90 9.42 4.02
CA ALA A 394 -30.01 8.54 3.70
C ALA A 394 -31.12 8.62 4.77
N GLU A 395 -30.76 8.62 6.06
CA GLU A 395 -31.70 8.83 7.18
C GLU A 395 -32.43 10.19 7.07
N ASN A 396 -31.80 11.22 6.53
CA ASN A 396 -32.38 12.54 6.27
C ASN A 396 -33.23 12.57 4.97
N GLY A 397 -33.47 11.43 4.33
CA GLY A 397 -34.36 11.29 3.15
C GLY A 397 -33.70 11.63 1.83
N LYS A 398 -32.36 11.78 1.74
CA LYS A 398 -31.66 12.05 0.50
C LYS A 398 -31.49 10.77 -0.32
N GLN A 399 -31.42 10.90 -1.64
CA GLN A 399 -31.08 9.79 -2.53
C GLN A 399 -29.56 9.51 -2.43
N VAL A 400 -29.18 8.45 -1.72
CA VAL A 400 -27.77 8.10 -1.52
C VAL A 400 -27.45 6.80 -2.25
N THR A 401 -26.56 6.87 -3.24
CA THR A 401 -26.07 5.69 -3.98
C THR A 401 -24.57 5.51 -3.70
N VAL A 402 -24.20 4.34 -3.20
CA VAL A 402 -22.81 4.03 -2.87
C VAL A 402 -22.37 2.76 -3.56
N LEU A 403 -21.34 2.85 -4.38
CA LEU A 403 -20.66 1.65 -4.85
C LEU A 403 -19.57 1.28 -3.86
N VAL A 404 -19.70 0.11 -3.24
CA VAL A 404 -18.68 -0.47 -2.33
C VAL A 404 -17.97 -1.61 -3.06
N GLU A 405 -16.68 -1.45 -3.31
CA GLU A 405 -15.86 -2.49 -3.97
C GLU A 405 -15.54 -3.61 -2.99
N LEU A 406 -16.28 -4.72 -3.06
CA LEU A 406 -16.10 -5.86 -2.15
C LEU A 406 -14.78 -6.63 -2.39
N LYS A 407 -14.23 -6.57 -3.60
CA LYS A 407 -12.98 -7.27 -3.99
C LYS A 407 -11.72 -6.44 -3.71
N ALA A 408 -11.80 -5.44 -2.81
CA ALA A 408 -10.63 -4.70 -2.34
C ALA A 408 -9.76 -5.63 -1.50
N ARG A 409 -8.63 -6.09 -2.08
CA ARG A 409 -7.77 -7.14 -1.53
C ARG A 409 -7.35 -6.86 -0.09
N PHE A 410 -7.61 -7.82 0.82
CA PHE A 410 -7.38 -7.79 2.27
C PHE A 410 -8.27 -6.82 3.06
N ASP A 411 -9.19 -6.12 2.39
CA ASP A 411 -10.20 -5.26 3.02
C ASP A 411 -11.63 -5.78 2.80
N GLU A 412 -11.77 -6.97 2.21
CA GLU A 412 -13.06 -7.54 1.81
C GLU A 412 -14.03 -7.64 3.00
N GLU A 413 -13.57 -8.16 4.16
CA GLU A 413 -14.39 -8.32 5.36
C GLU A 413 -14.91 -6.97 5.87
N HIS A 414 -14.06 -5.95 5.91
CA HIS A 414 -14.45 -4.61 6.35
C HIS A 414 -15.45 -3.99 5.38
N ASN A 415 -15.22 -4.12 4.07
CA ASN A 415 -16.11 -3.56 3.07
C ASN A 415 -17.49 -4.22 3.07
N ILE A 416 -17.59 -5.53 3.36
CA ILE A 416 -18.87 -6.22 3.56
C ILE A 416 -19.64 -5.62 4.74
N VAL A 417 -18.96 -5.38 5.87
CA VAL A 417 -19.59 -4.76 7.05
C VAL A 417 -20.13 -3.38 6.73
N TRP A 418 -19.36 -2.54 6.04
CA TRP A 418 -19.77 -1.19 5.65
C TRP A 418 -20.93 -1.21 4.66
N ALA A 419 -20.90 -2.12 3.68
CA ALA A 419 -21.98 -2.26 2.71
C ALA A 419 -23.30 -2.58 3.40
N LYS A 420 -23.33 -3.58 4.29
CA LYS A 420 -24.51 -3.94 5.08
C LYS A 420 -25.01 -2.82 6.00
N MET A 421 -24.09 -2.03 6.57
CA MET A 421 -24.46 -0.87 7.40
C MET A 421 -25.13 0.24 6.58
N LEU A 422 -24.58 0.55 5.40
CA LEU A 422 -25.14 1.57 4.49
C LEU A 422 -26.53 1.16 3.99
N GLU A 423 -26.73 -0.12 3.62
CA GLU A 423 -28.05 -0.62 3.24
C GLU A 423 -29.09 -0.46 4.35
N LYS A 424 -28.69 -0.84 5.59
CA LYS A 424 -29.56 -0.70 6.76
C LYS A 424 -29.97 0.75 7.03
N ALA A 425 -29.10 1.71 6.70
CA ALA A 425 -29.37 3.14 6.80
C ALA A 425 -30.28 3.68 5.67
N GLY A 426 -30.57 2.86 4.65
CA GLY A 426 -31.41 3.24 3.49
C GLY A 426 -30.63 3.72 2.27
N CYS A 427 -29.32 3.52 2.23
CA CYS A 427 -28.53 3.79 1.03
C CYS A 427 -28.76 2.73 -0.07
N HIS A 428 -28.71 3.14 -1.31
CA HIS A 428 -28.65 2.25 -2.47
C HIS A 428 -27.20 1.77 -2.62
N VAL A 429 -26.93 0.52 -2.26
CA VAL A 429 -25.58 -0.05 -2.29
C VAL A 429 -25.38 -0.91 -3.53
N ILE A 430 -24.28 -0.69 -4.26
CA ILE A 430 -23.83 -1.50 -5.39
C ILE A 430 -22.56 -2.24 -4.94
N TYR A 431 -22.56 -3.57 -5.03
CA TYR A 431 -21.48 -4.45 -4.57
C TYR A 431 -20.39 -4.69 -5.63
N GLY A 432 -19.93 -3.64 -6.30
CA GLY A 432 -18.98 -3.73 -7.41
C GLY A 432 -19.65 -4.12 -8.73
N LEU A 433 -18.83 -4.39 -9.74
CA LEU A 433 -19.27 -4.80 -11.08
C LEU A 433 -18.72 -6.19 -11.41
N ARG A 434 -19.52 -7.02 -12.12
CA ARG A 434 -19.05 -8.32 -12.59
C ARG A 434 -17.87 -8.16 -13.56
N GLY A 435 -16.82 -8.96 -13.38
CA GLY A 435 -15.62 -8.94 -14.24
C GLY A 435 -14.73 -7.71 -14.09
N LEU A 436 -15.17 -6.66 -13.42
CA LEU A 436 -14.42 -5.42 -13.19
C LEU A 436 -14.23 -5.15 -11.71
N LYS A 437 -13.19 -4.35 -11.38
CA LYS A 437 -13.02 -3.76 -10.05
C LYS A 437 -13.15 -2.25 -10.17
N THR A 438 -13.96 -1.64 -9.32
CA THR A 438 -14.09 -0.18 -9.29
C THR A 438 -13.00 0.43 -8.43
N HIS A 439 -12.09 1.17 -9.06
CA HIS A 439 -10.97 1.82 -8.40
C HIS A 439 -10.99 3.35 -8.54
N SER A 440 -11.94 3.90 -9.26
CA SER A 440 -12.17 5.35 -9.37
C SER A 440 -12.52 5.96 -8.01
N LYS A 441 -12.13 7.23 -7.80
CA LYS A 441 -12.44 8.01 -6.61
C LYS A 441 -13.22 9.23 -7.05
N ILE A 442 -14.55 9.09 -6.95
CA ILE A 442 -15.50 10.09 -7.38
C ILE A 442 -16.65 10.21 -6.39
N THR A 443 -17.01 11.43 -6.06
CA THR A 443 -18.23 11.80 -5.33
C THR A 443 -18.99 12.83 -6.15
N LEU A 444 -20.28 12.61 -6.33
CA LEU A 444 -21.20 13.53 -6.97
C LEU A 444 -22.30 13.93 -5.98
N ILE A 445 -22.45 15.23 -5.75
CA ILE A 445 -23.56 15.81 -4.98
C ILE A 445 -24.42 16.63 -5.93
N VAL A 446 -25.70 16.34 -5.94
CA VAL A 446 -26.71 17.05 -6.73
C VAL A 446 -27.50 17.97 -5.81
N ARG A 447 -27.44 19.27 -6.03
CA ARG A 447 -28.04 20.29 -5.20
C ARG A 447 -28.98 21.17 -6.03
N ASP A 448 -30.12 21.49 -5.48
CA ASP A 448 -31.09 22.41 -6.07
C ASP A 448 -30.71 23.85 -5.70
N GLU A 449 -30.29 24.62 -6.69
CA GLU A 449 -29.85 26.00 -6.54
C GLU A 449 -30.93 26.95 -7.10
N GLU A 450 -30.80 28.25 -6.88
CA GLU A 450 -31.77 29.24 -7.37
C GLU A 450 -31.85 29.27 -8.91
N ASP A 451 -30.73 28.98 -9.57
CA ASP A 451 -30.57 28.94 -11.02
C ASP A 451 -30.77 27.53 -11.64
N GLY A 452 -31.17 26.55 -10.83
CA GLY A 452 -31.41 25.17 -11.22
C GLY A 452 -30.44 24.15 -10.57
N ILE A 453 -30.43 22.96 -11.12
CA ILE A 453 -29.63 21.84 -10.56
C ILE A 453 -28.14 22.08 -10.78
N CYS A 454 -27.38 22.19 -9.70
CA CYS A 454 -25.94 22.21 -9.70
C CYS A 454 -25.36 20.83 -9.30
N ARG A 455 -24.28 20.43 -9.97
CA ARG A 455 -23.54 19.21 -9.67
C ARG A 455 -22.18 19.56 -9.11
N TYR A 456 -21.95 19.21 -7.85
CA TYR A 456 -20.67 19.35 -7.18
C TYR A 456 -19.94 18.02 -7.20
N VAL A 457 -18.72 18.02 -7.67
CA VAL A 457 -17.95 16.79 -7.89
C VAL A 457 -16.62 16.87 -7.15
N HIS A 458 -16.30 15.84 -6.39
CA HIS A 458 -14.93 15.58 -5.95
C HIS A 458 -14.33 14.45 -6.78
N LEU A 459 -13.15 14.68 -7.33
CA LEU A 459 -12.33 13.72 -8.06
C LEU A 459 -10.96 13.61 -7.38
N GLY A 460 -10.49 12.39 -7.11
CA GLY A 460 -9.23 12.19 -6.41
C GLY A 460 -8.38 11.08 -7.00
N THR A 461 -7.08 11.14 -6.70
CA THR A 461 -6.12 10.05 -6.97
C THR A 461 -6.13 9.01 -5.86
N GLY A 462 -6.46 9.42 -4.63
CA GLY A 462 -6.43 8.64 -3.40
C GLY A 462 -7.80 8.14 -2.93
N ASN A 463 -7.78 7.10 -2.10
CA ASN A 463 -9.00 6.52 -1.53
C ASN A 463 -9.69 7.47 -0.55
N TYR A 464 -11.00 7.29 -0.37
CA TYR A 464 -11.79 7.96 0.68
C TYR A 464 -11.52 7.34 2.05
N ASN A 465 -10.29 7.54 2.54
CA ASN A 465 -9.80 6.98 3.79
C ASN A 465 -8.98 8.01 4.55
N ASP A 466 -9.55 8.56 5.62
CA ASP A 466 -8.96 9.62 6.44
C ASP A 466 -7.70 9.19 7.20
N ALA A 467 -7.51 7.90 7.45
CA ALA A 467 -6.30 7.38 8.07
C ALA A 467 -5.13 7.33 7.08
N THR A 468 -5.36 6.80 5.87
CA THR A 468 -4.31 6.74 4.84
C THR A 468 -3.99 8.11 4.23
N ALA A 469 -4.94 9.04 4.22
CA ALA A 469 -4.73 10.42 3.77
C ALA A 469 -3.68 11.20 4.59
N LYS A 470 -3.30 10.70 5.77
CA LYS A 470 -2.21 11.24 6.60
C LYS A 470 -0.84 10.67 6.27
N LEU A 471 -0.79 9.63 5.44
CA LEU A 471 0.42 8.84 5.15
C LEU A 471 0.75 8.78 3.65
N TYR A 472 -0.25 8.97 2.77
CA TYR A 472 -0.13 8.87 1.33
C TYR A 472 -0.17 10.25 0.69
N THR A 473 0.71 10.49 -0.28
CA THR A 473 0.60 11.70 -1.08
C THR A 473 -0.45 11.46 -2.17
N ASP A 474 -1.52 12.23 -2.10
CA ASP A 474 -2.62 12.16 -3.06
C ASP A 474 -3.14 13.55 -3.39
N CYS A 475 -3.70 13.69 -4.59
CA CYS A 475 -4.31 14.92 -5.07
C CYS A 475 -5.80 14.75 -5.28
N GLY A 476 -6.56 15.80 -4.98
CA GLY A 476 -7.99 15.86 -5.27
C GLY A 476 -8.43 17.25 -5.72
N ILE A 477 -9.50 17.32 -6.47
CA ILE A 477 -10.19 18.58 -6.81
C ILE A 477 -11.65 18.50 -6.42
N MET A 478 -12.20 19.63 -5.97
CA MET A 478 -13.63 19.84 -5.85
C MET A 478 -14.05 20.91 -6.86
N THR A 479 -15.06 20.61 -7.66
CA THR A 479 -15.48 21.47 -8.76
C THR A 479 -17.00 21.45 -8.93
N CYS A 480 -17.57 22.52 -9.46
CA CYS A 480 -18.92 22.55 -9.98
C CYS A 480 -18.95 22.79 -11.50
N ASN A 481 -17.85 22.45 -12.20
CA ASN A 481 -17.78 22.53 -13.65
C ASN A 481 -18.88 21.67 -14.27
N ARG A 482 -19.70 22.29 -15.13
CA ARG A 482 -20.89 21.65 -15.72
C ARG A 482 -20.55 20.40 -16.50
N MET A 483 -19.51 20.42 -17.34
CA MET A 483 -19.13 19.28 -18.18
C MET A 483 -18.63 18.12 -17.34
N ILE A 484 -17.84 18.39 -16.28
CA ILE A 484 -17.38 17.35 -15.33
C ILE A 484 -18.58 16.79 -14.56
N GLY A 485 -19.54 17.64 -14.16
CA GLY A 485 -20.77 17.20 -13.49
C GLY A 485 -21.66 16.31 -14.34
N GLU A 486 -21.79 16.60 -15.64
CA GLU A 486 -22.49 15.76 -16.61
C GLU A 486 -21.80 14.41 -16.78
N ASP A 487 -20.47 14.39 -16.95
CA ASP A 487 -19.68 13.17 -17.02
C ASP A 487 -19.75 12.34 -15.74
N ALA A 488 -19.70 12.99 -14.56
CA ALA A 488 -19.87 12.32 -13.27
C ALA A 488 -21.23 11.62 -13.15
N THR A 489 -22.29 12.27 -13.66
CA THR A 489 -23.63 11.64 -13.75
C THR A 489 -23.59 10.40 -14.64
N ALA A 490 -22.95 10.51 -15.81
CA ALA A 490 -22.81 9.38 -16.74
C ALA A 490 -22.00 8.23 -16.14
N VAL A 491 -20.92 8.53 -15.39
CA VAL A 491 -20.14 7.50 -14.65
C VAL A 491 -21.05 6.71 -13.71
N PHE A 492 -21.84 7.39 -12.87
CA PHE A 492 -22.74 6.68 -11.94
C PHE A 492 -23.86 5.91 -12.64
N ASN A 493 -24.38 6.41 -13.77
CA ASN A 493 -25.35 5.67 -14.56
C ASN A 493 -24.73 4.41 -15.19
N MET A 494 -23.47 4.48 -15.64
CA MET A 494 -22.71 3.32 -16.11
C MET A 494 -22.49 2.30 -14.97
N LEU A 495 -22.14 2.77 -13.77
CA LEU A 495 -21.90 1.91 -12.62
C LEU A 495 -23.18 1.24 -12.08
N SER A 496 -24.33 1.92 -12.14
CA SER A 496 -25.60 1.43 -11.57
C SER A 496 -26.51 0.74 -12.57
N GLY A 497 -26.47 1.14 -13.83
CA GLY A 497 -27.46 0.72 -14.83
C GLY A 497 -26.86 0.06 -16.06
N TYR A 498 -25.55 -0.23 -16.10
CA TYR A 498 -24.87 -0.75 -17.29
C TYR A 498 -25.10 0.11 -18.57
N SER A 499 -25.28 1.41 -18.37
CA SER A 499 -25.48 2.38 -19.45
C SER A 499 -24.15 2.91 -19.93
N GLU A 500 -23.69 2.48 -21.10
CA GLU A 500 -22.45 2.98 -21.69
C GLU A 500 -22.72 4.31 -22.40
N PRO A 501 -22.05 5.43 -21.98
CA PRO A 501 -22.18 6.70 -22.68
C PRO A 501 -21.49 6.64 -24.05
N GLU A 502 -22.06 7.32 -25.05
CA GLU A 502 -21.46 7.38 -26.38
C GLU A 502 -20.15 8.18 -26.41
N SER A 503 -20.01 9.16 -25.54
CA SER A 503 -18.85 10.04 -25.45
C SER A 503 -18.70 10.66 -24.05
N TRP A 504 -17.52 11.22 -23.78
CA TRP A 504 -17.19 11.95 -22.57
C TRP A 504 -16.84 13.40 -22.91
N ASN A 505 -17.28 14.36 -22.10
CA ASN A 505 -16.94 15.77 -22.28
C ASN A 505 -15.50 16.07 -21.84
N GLN A 506 -15.13 15.66 -20.62
CA GLN A 506 -13.84 15.97 -19.97
C GLN A 506 -13.16 14.74 -19.40
N LEU A 507 -13.91 13.76 -18.90
CA LEU A 507 -13.34 12.58 -18.26
C LEU A 507 -12.85 11.57 -19.29
N ALA A 508 -11.81 10.82 -18.92
CA ALA A 508 -11.39 9.63 -19.63
C ALA A 508 -11.53 8.42 -18.68
N VAL A 509 -12.35 7.45 -19.07
CA VAL A 509 -12.78 6.35 -18.21
C VAL A 509 -12.29 5.01 -18.77
N ALA A 510 -11.72 4.15 -17.91
CA ALA A 510 -11.42 2.76 -18.20
C ALA A 510 -12.64 1.87 -17.87
N PRO A 511 -12.79 0.69 -18.51
CA PRO A 511 -11.79 0.05 -19.40
C PRO A 511 -11.85 0.48 -20.88
N LEU A 512 -12.91 1.11 -21.37
CA LEU A 512 -13.13 1.24 -22.81
C LEU A 512 -12.35 2.39 -23.47
N TRP A 513 -12.18 3.52 -22.79
CA TRP A 513 -11.69 4.75 -23.44
C TRP A 513 -10.29 5.19 -22.99
N LEU A 514 -9.92 4.95 -21.73
CA LEU A 514 -8.75 5.56 -21.10
C LEU A 514 -7.42 5.16 -21.78
N ARG A 515 -7.25 3.87 -22.13
CA ARG A 515 -6.05 3.42 -22.86
C ARG A 515 -5.88 4.18 -24.19
N GLY A 516 -6.93 4.25 -24.98
CA GLY A 516 -6.92 4.95 -26.27
C GLY A 516 -6.59 6.44 -26.12
N LYS A 517 -7.07 7.08 -25.06
CA LYS A 517 -6.73 8.49 -24.75
C LYS A 517 -5.25 8.66 -24.44
N PHE A 518 -4.66 7.86 -23.57
CA PHE A 518 -3.23 7.92 -23.27
C PHE A 518 -2.37 7.71 -24.54
N LEU A 519 -2.68 6.67 -25.31
CA LEU A 519 -1.98 6.43 -26.57
C LEU A 519 -2.10 7.60 -27.54
N SER A 520 -3.28 8.23 -27.64
CA SER A 520 -3.49 9.41 -28.48
C SER A 520 -2.69 10.62 -28.05
N TRP A 521 -2.60 10.87 -26.74
CA TRP A 521 -1.81 11.98 -26.19
C TRP A 521 -0.30 11.76 -26.41
N ILE A 522 0.21 10.54 -26.16
CA ILE A 522 1.62 10.20 -26.42
C ILE A 522 1.94 10.34 -27.92
N LYS A 523 1.07 9.82 -28.79
CA LYS A 523 1.25 9.95 -30.24
C LYS A 523 1.24 11.41 -30.69
N ARG A 524 0.38 12.25 -30.12
CA ARG A 524 0.35 13.69 -30.40
C ARG A 524 1.70 14.35 -30.10
N GLU A 525 2.31 14.07 -28.95
CA GLU A 525 3.65 14.57 -28.61
C GLU A 525 4.70 14.06 -29.62
N THR A 526 4.61 12.80 -30.03
CA THR A 526 5.50 12.23 -31.06
C THR A 526 5.42 13.00 -32.37
N GLU A 527 4.22 13.34 -32.84
CA GLU A 527 4.05 14.12 -34.07
C GLU A 527 4.50 15.57 -33.92
N PHE A 528 4.33 16.17 -32.75
CA PHE A 528 4.89 17.50 -32.47
C PHE A 528 6.40 17.49 -32.48
N ALA A 529 7.07 16.52 -31.88
CA ALA A 529 8.52 16.39 -31.94
C ALA A 529 9.03 16.22 -33.40
N LYS A 530 8.39 15.34 -34.19
CA LYS A 530 8.71 15.15 -35.60
C LYS A 530 8.57 16.43 -36.45
N SER A 531 7.65 17.30 -36.08
CA SER A 531 7.40 18.60 -36.73
C SER A 531 8.23 19.75 -36.17
N GLY A 532 9.12 19.51 -35.18
CA GLY A 532 9.97 20.54 -34.57
C GLY A 532 9.23 21.43 -33.58
N ARG A 533 8.00 21.07 -33.14
CA ARG A 533 7.24 21.78 -32.13
C ARG A 533 7.66 21.31 -30.72
N PRO A 534 7.49 22.16 -29.68
CA PRO A 534 7.71 21.74 -28.29
C PRO A 534 6.92 20.48 -27.94
N ALA A 535 7.63 19.44 -27.48
CA ALA A 535 7.01 18.17 -27.11
C ALA A 535 7.74 17.56 -25.91
N TYR A 536 6.98 17.24 -24.87
CA TYR A 536 7.48 16.55 -23.68
C TYR A 536 6.36 15.86 -22.94
N ILE A 537 6.73 14.88 -22.11
CA ILE A 537 5.82 14.14 -21.26
C ILE A 537 6.44 14.08 -19.86
N ILE A 538 5.65 14.45 -18.84
CA ILE A 538 5.99 14.16 -17.44
C ILE A 538 4.86 13.30 -16.88
N ALA A 539 5.18 12.13 -16.35
CA ALA A 539 4.17 11.22 -15.83
C ALA A 539 4.58 10.68 -14.46
N LYS A 540 3.74 10.95 -13.47
CA LYS A 540 3.86 10.41 -12.12
C LYS A 540 2.80 9.34 -11.90
N MET A 541 3.22 8.16 -11.37
CA MET A 541 2.32 7.05 -11.04
C MET A 541 2.99 6.02 -10.14
N ASN A 542 2.23 5.02 -9.68
CA ASN A 542 2.83 3.97 -8.86
C ASN A 542 3.50 2.87 -9.67
N SER A 543 2.96 2.52 -10.86
CA SER A 543 3.46 1.40 -11.66
C SER A 543 3.29 1.64 -13.17
N LEU A 544 4.30 1.24 -13.92
CA LEU A 544 4.34 1.29 -15.38
C LEU A 544 4.76 -0.08 -15.93
N CYS A 545 3.80 -0.87 -16.43
CA CYS A 545 4.07 -2.19 -17.00
C CYS A 545 3.14 -2.56 -18.18
N ASP A 546 2.43 -1.58 -18.75
CA ASP A 546 1.62 -1.78 -19.95
C ASP A 546 2.51 -1.76 -21.19
N LYS A 547 2.58 -2.89 -21.92
CA LYS A 547 3.46 -3.04 -23.09
C LYS A 547 3.16 -2.00 -24.18
N GLY A 548 1.87 -1.77 -24.47
CA GLY A 548 1.47 -0.84 -25.53
C GLY A 548 1.82 0.62 -25.20
N ILE A 549 1.60 1.03 -23.94
CA ILE A 549 2.00 2.37 -23.49
C ILE A 549 3.52 2.52 -23.51
N ILE A 550 4.28 1.53 -23.02
CA ILE A 550 5.76 1.59 -23.04
C ILE A 550 6.30 1.66 -24.47
N ALA A 551 5.76 0.85 -25.40
CA ALA A 551 6.15 0.92 -26.81
C ALA A 551 5.88 2.30 -27.43
N ALA A 552 4.75 2.93 -27.10
CA ALA A 552 4.44 4.29 -27.54
C ALA A 552 5.41 5.34 -26.94
N LEU A 553 5.82 5.17 -25.66
CA LEU A 553 6.84 6.03 -25.06
C LEU A 553 8.22 5.86 -25.72
N TYR A 554 8.59 4.64 -26.10
CA TYR A 554 9.83 4.37 -26.85
C TYR A 554 9.79 5.02 -28.24
N GLU A 555 8.67 4.92 -28.96
CA GLU A 555 8.49 5.62 -30.23
C GLU A 555 8.59 7.15 -30.06
N ALA A 556 7.97 7.69 -29.03
CA ALA A 556 8.03 9.11 -28.71
C ALA A 556 9.47 9.57 -28.38
N SER A 557 10.19 8.78 -27.56
CA SER A 557 11.60 9.05 -27.25
C SER A 557 12.48 9.00 -28.48
N ALA A 558 12.31 7.99 -29.33
CA ALA A 558 13.04 7.88 -30.61
C ALA A 558 12.74 9.06 -31.56
N ALA A 559 11.57 9.67 -31.47
CA ALA A 559 11.21 10.88 -32.20
C ALA A 559 11.76 12.18 -31.59
N GLY A 560 12.41 12.13 -30.44
CA GLY A 560 13.00 13.28 -29.73
C GLY A 560 12.12 13.90 -28.62
N VAL A 561 11.02 13.29 -28.24
CA VAL A 561 10.20 13.73 -27.10
C VAL A 561 10.99 13.54 -25.81
N LYS A 562 11.10 14.57 -24.98
CA LYS A 562 11.67 14.47 -23.62
C LYS A 562 10.63 13.87 -22.69
N ILE A 563 11.00 12.78 -22.00
CA ILE A 563 10.08 12.02 -21.14
C ILE A 563 10.69 11.88 -19.77
N ASP A 564 10.04 12.45 -18.77
CA ASP A 564 10.37 12.34 -17.35
C ASP A 564 9.30 11.52 -16.61
N LEU A 565 9.70 10.38 -16.05
CA LEU A 565 8.83 9.44 -15.37
C LEU A 565 9.14 9.41 -13.88
N ILE A 566 8.14 9.62 -13.04
CA ILE A 566 8.23 9.51 -11.57
C ILE A 566 7.44 8.27 -11.17
N ILE A 567 8.13 7.12 -11.04
CA ILE A 567 7.52 5.80 -10.82
C ILE A 567 7.96 5.27 -9.47
N ARG A 568 7.05 5.23 -8.51
CA ARG A 568 7.36 4.77 -7.15
C ARG A 568 7.76 3.29 -7.11
N GLY A 569 7.01 2.41 -7.75
CA GLY A 569 7.11 0.95 -7.62
C GLY A 569 7.62 0.27 -8.89
N ILE A 570 6.75 -0.53 -9.49
CA ILE A 570 7.07 -1.34 -10.68
C ILE A 570 7.30 -0.43 -11.89
N CYS A 571 8.42 -0.64 -12.58
CA CYS A 571 8.72 0.00 -13.85
C CYS A 571 9.36 -1.01 -14.80
N CYS A 572 8.64 -1.33 -15.87
CA CYS A 572 9.15 -2.25 -16.90
C CYS A 572 9.92 -1.56 -18.04
N VAL A 573 10.08 -0.25 -17.97
CA VAL A 573 10.93 0.54 -18.91
C VAL A 573 12.40 0.28 -18.60
N LYS A 574 13.22 0.26 -19.65
CA LYS A 574 14.69 0.41 -19.55
C LYS A 574 15.09 1.74 -20.16
N ALA A 575 15.82 2.56 -19.42
CA ALA A 575 16.33 3.84 -19.89
C ALA A 575 17.71 3.69 -20.53
N GLY A 576 18.05 4.58 -21.47
CA GLY A 576 19.37 4.68 -22.06
C GLY A 576 19.63 3.75 -23.25
N ILE A 577 18.62 3.05 -23.77
CA ILE A 577 18.78 2.20 -24.97
C ILE A 577 18.94 3.10 -26.21
N PRO A 578 20.07 2.97 -26.96
CA PRO A 578 20.32 3.79 -28.13
C PRO A 578 19.23 3.71 -29.20
N GLY A 579 18.73 4.87 -29.64
CA GLY A 579 17.65 4.97 -30.60
C GLY A 579 16.26 4.56 -30.09
N VAL A 580 16.12 4.23 -28.81
CA VAL A 580 14.86 3.76 -28.22
C VAL A 580 14.46 4.62 -27.03
N SER A 581 15.30 4.68 -25.99
CA SER A 581 14.95 5.33 -24.70
C SER A 581 15.98 6.34 -24.20
N GLU A 582 16.76 6.92 -25.10
CA GLU A 582 17.78 7.94 -24.77
C GLU A 582 17.18 9.20 -24.16
N ASN A 583 15.93 9.52 -24.49
CA ASN A 583 15.21 10.69 -24.00
C ASN A 583 14.26 10.37 -22.83
N ILE A 584 14.30 9.14 -22.29
CA ILE A 584 13.50 8.74 -21.13
C ILE A 584 14.37 8.78 -19.88
N ARG A 585 13.93 9.52 -18.88
CA ARG A 585 14.49 9.51 -17.52
C ARG A 585 13.46 8.98 -16.55
N VAL A 586 13.88 8.11 -15.64
CA VAL A 586 13.01 7.52 -14.65
C VAL A 586 13.57 7.78 -13.26
N ARG A 587 12.71 8.23 -12.35
CA ARG A 587 13.04 8.33 -10.92
C ARG A 587 11.99 7.66 -10.07
N SER A 588 12.38 7.29 -8.85
CA SER A 588 11.53 6.70 -7.84
C SER A 588 11.77 7.41 -6.51
N ILE A 589 10.72 7.89 -5.87
CA ILE A 589 10.78 8.57 -4.58
C ILE A 589 10.20 7.61 -3.52
N VAL A 590 11.00 7.34 -2.48
CA VAL A 590 10.60 6.58 -1.29
C VAL A 590 11.01 7.39 -0.08
N GLY A 591 10.06 7.78 0.76
CA GLY A 591 10.27 8.67 1.89
C GLY A 591 9.30 8.46 3.04
N THR A 592 9.09 9.51 3.80
CA THR A 592 8.20 9.52 4.98
C THR A 592 6.76 9.21 4.60
N PHE A 593 6.29 9.79 3.50
CA PHE A 593 4.97 9.55 2.93
C PHE A 593 5.06 8.63 1.73
N LEU A 594 4.01 7.85 1.51
CA LEU A 594 3.91 6.98 0.35
C LEU A 594 3.48 7.79 -0.87
N GLU A 595 4.36 7.91 -1.87
CA GLU A 595 4.00 8.54 -3.14
C GLU A 595 2.90 7.73 -3.84
N HIS A 596 1.72 8.35 -4.04
CA HIS A 596 0.54 7.62 -4.51
C HIS A 596 -0.26 8.36 -5.57
N SER A 597 -0.12 9.67 -5.70
CA SER A 597 -0.80 10.45 -6.73
C SER A 597 -0.42 10.02 -8.16
N ARG A 598 -1.35 10.21 -9.11
CA ARG A 598 -1.11 10.03 -10.54
C ARG A 598 -1.38 11.34 -11.23
N ILE A 599 -0.33 11.86 -11.89
CA ILE A 599 -0.35 13.14 -12.60
C ILE A 599 0.32 12.93 -13.96
N PHE A 600 -0.32 13.40 -15.01
CA PHE A 600 0.15 13.27 -16.39
C PHE A 600 0.17 14.65 -17.03
N CYS A 601 1.34 15.06 -17.49
CA CYS A 601 1.57 16.36 -18.13
C CYS A 601 2.09 16.16 -19.55
N PHE A 602 1.47 16.81 -20.52
CA PHE A 602 1.81 16.77 -21.93
C PHE A 602 2.07 18.18 -22.44
N GLY A 603 3.16 18.36 -23.19
CA GLY A 603 3.58 19.67 -23.72
C GLY A 603 2.65 20.28 -24.73
N ASN A 604 1.94 19.44 -25.50
CA ASN A 604 0.89 19.82 -26.42
C ASN A 604 1.28 21.00 -27.36
N GLY A 605 2.49 20.93 -27.92
CA GLY A 605 2.97 21.95 -28.84
C GLY A 605 3.09 23.35 -28.24
N GLY A 606 3.26 23.47 -26.94
CA GLY A 606 3.38 24.71 -26.18
C GLY A 606 2.10 25.13 -25.43
N ASN A 607 0.99 24.39 -25.57
CA ASN A 607 -0.24 24.57 -24.79
C ASN A 607 -0.41 23.44 -23.78
N GLU A 608 0.42 23.43 -22.77
CA GLU A 608 0.52 22.36 -21.77
C GLU A 608 -0.83 21.91 -21.20
N GLU A 609 -1.03 20.60 -21.15
CA GLU A 609 -2.18 19.98 -20.54
C GLU A 609 -1.76 19.09 -19.38
N ILE A 610 -2.47 19.20 -18.25
CA ILE A 610 -2.25 18.39 -17.05
C ILE A 610 -3.53 17.62 -16.71
N TYR A 611 -3.33 16.34 -16.42
CA TYR A 611 -4.38 15.42 -16.00
C TYR A 611 -4.01 14.76 -14.69
N MET A 612 -5.01 14.46 -13.86
CA MET A 612 -4.88 13.63 -12.67
C MET A 612 -5.82 12.43 -12.76
N GLY A 613 -5.56 11.36 -12.00
CA GLY A 613 -6.45 10.21 -12.06
C GLY A 613 -6.14 9.11 -11.07
N SER A 614 -6.92 8.04 -11.18
CA SER A 614 -6.80 6.85 -10.33
C SER A 614 -5.97 5.72 -10.95
N ALA A 615 -5.71 5.78 -12.26
CA ALA A 615 -5.06 4.72 -13.03
C ALA A 615 -3.54 4.82 -13.05
N ASP A 616 -2.87 3.70 -12.83
CA ASP A 616 -1.50 3.46 -13.25
C ASP A 616 -1.48 2.94 -14.70
N TRP A 617 -0.36 3.06 -15.40
CA TRP A 617 -0.20 2.48 -16.74
C TRP A 617 0.10 0.97 -16.65
N MET A 618 -0.93 0.24 -16.27
CA MET A 618 -0.93 -1.23 -16.10
C MET A 618 -2.10 -1.85 -16.86
N PRO A 619 -1.93 -3.05 -17.49
CA PRO A 619 -3.03 -3.73 -18.18
C PRO A 619 -4.29 -3.87 -17.32
N ARG A 620 -4.13 -4.31 -16.05
CA ARG A 620 -5.28 -4.47 -15.15
C ARG A 620 -6.03 -3.17 -14.86
N ASN A 621 -5.35 -2.00 -14.82
CA ASN A 621 -6.00 -0.71 -14.59
C ASN A 621 -6.74 -0.25 -15.85
N LEU A 622 -6.14 -0.47 -17.02
CA LEU A 622 -6.67 0.02 -18.28
C LEU A 622 -7.74 -0.89 -18.90
N ASP A 623 -7.77 -2.20 -18.55
CA ASP A 623 -8.64 -3.18 -19.19
C ASP A 623 -9.63 -3.88 -18.25
N ARG A 624 -9.33 -3.92 -16.92
CA ARG A 624 -10.11 -4.72 -15.94
C ARG A 624 -10.56 -3.94 -14.72
N ARG A 625 -10.47 -2.62 -14.78
CA ARG A 625 -10.92 -1.73 -13.70
C ARG A 625 -11.72 -0.56 -14.26
N VAL A 626 -12.63 -0.05 -13.43
CA VAL A 626 -13.17 1.28 -13.64
C VAL A 626 -12.22 2.28 -12.99
N GLU A 627 -11.56 3.05 -13.83
CA GLU A 627 -10.64 4.12 -13.46
C GLU A 627 -11.07 5.42 -14.12
N ILE A 628 -10.72 6.55 -13.52
CA ILE A 628 -11.02 7.87 -14.07
C ILE A 628 -9.74 8.69 -14.15
N THR A 629 -9.55 9.35 -15.28
CA THR A 629 -8.57 10.42 -15.47
C THR A 629 -9.29 11.68 -15.88
N PHE A 630 -8.96 12.81 -15.28
CA PHE A 630 -9.64 14.09 -15.42
C PHE A 630 -8.64 15.23 -15.65
N PRO A 631 -8.99 16.24 -16.49
CA PRO A 631 -8.14 17.39 -16.74
C PRO A 631 -8.14 18.36 -15.56
N VAL A 632 -7.02 19.06 -15.36
CA VAL A 632 -6.92 20.21 -14.46
C VAL A 632 -7.25 21.46 -15.26
N LEU A 633 -8.50 21.88 -15.20
CA LEU A 633 -9.01 22.98 -16.04
C LEU A 633 -8.70 24.36 -15.46
N ASP A 634 -8.81 24.53 -14.15
CA ASP A 634 -8.55 25.79 -13.47
C ASP A 634 -7.05 26.18 -13.57
N PRO A 635 -6.70 27.36 -14.12
CA PRO A 635 -5.33 27.76 -14.31
C PRO A 635 -4.53 27.87 -12.98
N SER A 636 -5.17 28.28 -11.89
CA SER A 636 -4.53 28.42 -10.58
C SER A 636 -4.20 27.05 -9.97
N VAL A 637 -5.07 26.08 -10.16
CA VAL A 637 -4.85 24.68 -9.76
C VAL A 637 -3.78 24.04 -10.64
N ARG A 638 -3.77 24.34 -11.94
CA ARG A 638 -2.76 23.82 -12.88
C ARG A 638 -1.34 24.22 -12.46
N VAL A 639 -1.13 25.46 -12.03
CA VAL A 639 0.17 25.92 -11.52
C VAL A 639 0.60 25.10 -10.30
N LYS A 640 -0.32 24.84 -9.35
CA LYS A 640 -0.01 24.06 -8.15
C LYS A 640 0.34 22.60 -8.50
N VAL A 641 -0.40 21.97 -9.41
CA VAL A 641 -0.14 20.59 -9.82
C VAL A 641 1.17 20.50 -10.61
N ARG A 642 1.47 21.50 -11.44
CA ARG A 642 2.75 21.59 -12.16
C ARG A 642 3.91 21.69 -11.19
N HIS A 643 3.79 22.53 -10.15
CA HIS A 643 4.78 22.70 -9.11
C HIS A 643 5.12 21.38 -8.40
N ILE A 644 4.13 20.53 -8.13
CA ILE A 644 4.38 19.19 -7.55
C ILE A 644 5.36 18.39 -8.42
N LEU A 645 5.13 18.34 -9.73
CA LEU A 645 6.01 17.63 -10.64
C LEU A 645 7.42 18.21 -10.69
N GLU A 646 7.54 19.54 -10.66
CA GLU A 646 8.82 20.25 -10.68
C GLU A 646 9.65 19.94 -9.43
N VAL A 647 9.07 20.09 -8.26
CA VAL A 647 9.75 19.82 -6.97
C VAL A 647 10.17 18.34 -6.88
N GLU A 648 9.32 17.42 -7.29
CA GLU A 648 9.66 16.00 -7.30
C GLU A 648 10.75 15.65 -8.33
N LEU A 649 10.80 16.34 -9.47
CA LEU A 649 11.89 16.21 -10.45
C LEU A 649 13.21 16.80 -9.95
N GLU A 650 13.19 17.72 -9.02
CA GLU A 650 14.36 18.31 -8.37
C GLU A 650 14.81 17.52 -7.13
N ASP A 651 14.02 16.55 -6.63
CA ASP A 651 14.36 15.77 -5.43
C ASP A 651 15.73 15.09 -5.59
N THR A 652 16.64 15.39 -4.66
CA THR A 652 17.99 14.83 -4.58
C THR A 652 18.22 14.01 -3.32
N VAL A 653 17.30 14.06 -2.35
CA VAL A 653 17.44 13.40 -1.04
C VAL A 653 16.80 12.04 -1.03
N ARG A 654 15.55 11.94 -1.50
CA ARG A 654 14.73 10.71 -1.48
C ARG A 654 14.72 9.98 -2.80
N ALA A 655 14.96 10.67 -3.90
CA ALA A 655 14.89 10.08 -5.23
C ALA A 655 16.04 9.10 -5.50
N ARG A 656 15.70 8.03 -6.24
CA ARG A 656 16.64 7.15 -6.95
C ARG A 656 16.38 7.34 -8.43
N ILE A 657 17.43 7.40 -9.21
CA ILE A 657 17.34 7.51 -10.67
C ILE A 657 17.68 6.17 -11.33
N MET A 658 16.95 5.84 -12.37
CA MET A 658 17.27 4.69 -13.20
C MET A 658 18.53 5.01 -14.01
N LYS A 659 19.47 4.07 -14.04
CA LYS A 659 20.70 4.20 -14.81
C LYS A 659 20.41 4.24 -16.31
N MET A 660 21.18 5.05 -17.01
CA MET A 660 21.10 5.19 -18.49
C MET A 660 22.02 4.16 -19.20
N ASP A 661 21.99 2.89 -18.75
CA ASP A 661 22.86 1.81 -19.17
C ASP A 661 22.10 0.55 -19.61
N GLU A 662 20.82 0.67 -19.94
CA GLU A 662 19.94 -0.41 -20.41
C GLU A 662 19.64 -1.48 -19.34
N SER A 663 20.22 -1.35 -18.14
CA SER A 663 20.07 -2.35 -17.08
C SER A 663 18.68 -2.33 -16.40
N GLY A 664 17.99 -1.17 -16.42
CA GLY A 664 16.78 -0.93 -15.65
C GLY A 664 17.02 -0.84 -14.14
N GLN A 665 18.30 -0.76 -13.71
CA GLN A 665 18.68 -0.63 -12.31
C GLN A 665 18.61 0.81 -11.83
N TYR A 666 18.38 0.99 -10.52
CA TYR A 666 18.34 2.30 -9.90
C TYR A 666 19.60 2.57 -9.08
N GLU A 667 19.95 3.85 -8.95
CA GLU A 667 21.02 4.32 -8.08
C GLU A 667 20.59 5.56 -7.31
N ARG A 668 21.24 5.78 -6.16
CA ARG A 668 21.08 7.01 -5.39
C ARG A 668 21.74 8.16 -6.11
N ILE A 669 21.14 9.35 -6.01
CA ILE A 669 21.72 10.57 -6.56
C ILE A 669 22.97 10.93 -5.73
N ASP A 670 24.08 11.20 -6.43
CA ASP A 670 25.28 11.76 -5.77
C ASP A 670 24.97 13.18 -5.28
N LYS A 671 24.99 13.37 -3.97
CA LYS A 671 24.64 14.63 -3.31
C LYS A 671 25.77 15.66 -3.29
N ARG A 672 27.01 15.28 -3.65
CA ARG A 672 28.18 16.16 -3.59
C ARG A 672 28.04 17.34 -4.54
N GLY A 673 28.12 18.57 -3.99
CA GLY A 673 28.03 19.81 -4.77
C GLY A 673 26.64 20.14 -5.36
N LYS A 674 25.61 19.41 -4.95
CA LYS A 674 24.21 19.66 -5.36
C LYS A 674 23.42 20.35 -4.23
N VAL A 675 22.42 21.11 -4.62
CA VAL A 675 21.39 21.58 -3.67
C VAL A 675 20.61 20.35 -3.20
N LEU A 676 20.43 20.23 -1.89
CA LEU A 676 19.65 19.14 -1.31
C LEU A 676 18.17 19.55 -1.30
N VAL A 677 17.37 18.80 -2.03
CA VAL A 677 15.91 18.97 -2.09
C VAL A 677 15.29 17.64 -1.64
N ASP A 678 14.56 17.68 -0.53
CA ASP A 678 13.62 16.64 -0.10
C ASP A 678 12.22 17.13 -0.45
N SER A 679 11.63 16.58 -1.48
CA SER A 679 10.35 17.06 -2.01
C SER A 679 9.23 17.01 -0.98
N GLN A 680 9.21 15.99 -0.11
CA GLN A 680 8.20 15.86 0.94
C GLN A 680 8.37 16.92 2.05
N GLU A 681 9.61 17.26 2.39
CA GLU A 681 9.90 18.34 3.35
C GLU A 681 9.56 19.70 2.77
N VAL A 682 9.86 19.96 1.49
CA VAL A 682 9.47 21.19 0.79
C VAL A 682 7.97 21.40 0.88
N PHE A 683 7.15 20.39 0.55
CA PHE A 683 5.68 20.53 0.61
C PHE A 683 5.15 20.68 2.04
N CYS A 684 5.79 20.07 3.05
CA CYS A 684 5.45 20.29 4.45
C CYS A 684 5.65 21.78 4.82
N ASN A 685 6.84 22.30 4.51
CA ASN A 685 7.21 23.68 4.84
C ASN A 685 6.32 24.70 4.11
N GLU A 686 6.05 24.49 2.81
CA GLU A 686 5.16 25.37 2.04
C GLU A 686 3.74 25.42 2.62
N ALA A 687 3.20 24.27 3.03
CA ALA A 687 1.87 24.21 3.63
C ALA A 687 1.83 24.88 5.00
N GLU A 688 2.87 24.74 5.82
CA GLU A 688 3.00 25.40 7.13
C GLU A 688 3.16 26.92 6.97
N GLU A 689 4.02 27.39 6.06
CA GLU A 689 4.20 28.80 5.78
C GLU A 689 2.90 29.45 5.28
N GLN A 690 2.17 28.77 4.43
CA GLN A 690 0.90 29.28 3.91
C GLN A 690 -0.14 29.41 5.02
N ALA A 691 -0.26 28.39 5.88
CA ALA A 691 -1.17 28.44 7.03
C ALA A 691 -0.81 29.58 8.01
N PHE A 692 0.49 29.83 8.25
CA PHE A 692 0.97 30.89 9.11
C PHE A 692 0.61 32.28 8.56
N ARG A 693 0.83 32.55 7.26
CA ARG A 693 0.48 33.81 6.62
C ARG A 693 -1.02 34.14 6.69
N GLU A 694 -1.86 33.11 6.60
CA GLU A 694 -3.31 33.27 6.73
C GLU A 694 -3.73 33.59 8.15
N ASP A 695 -3.12 32.95 9.16
CA ASP A 695 -3.41 33.27 10.56
C ASP A 695 -2.98 34.65 10.95
N GLU A 696 -1.85 35.17 10.44
CA GLU A 696 -1.44 36.59 10.60
C GLU A 696 -2.43 37.53 9.91
N GLY A 697 -2.89 37.19 8.69
CA GLY A 697 -3.88 37.98 7.96
C GLY A 697 -5.23 38.05 8.70
N LEU A 698 -5.68 36.95 9.29
CA LEU A 698 -6.89 36.91 10.10
C LEU A 698 -6.75 37.66 11.43
N GLN A 699 -5.58 37.65 12.06
CA GLN A 699 -5.31 38.42 13.27
C GLN A 699 -5.27 39.92 12.99
N GLN A 700 -4.75 40.35 11.85
CA GLN A 700 -4.76 41.77 11.44
C GLN A 700 -6.16 42.28 11.09
N GLN A 701 -7.08 41.42 10.66
CA GLN A 701 -8.48 41.77 10.38
C GLN A 701 -9.36 41.88 11.65
N ARG A 702 -8.92 41.29 12.78
CA ARG A 702 -9.60 41.40 14.08
C ARG A 702 -9.14 42.64 14.84
N VAL A 703 -9.36 43.80 14.28
CA VAL A 703 -9.26 45.08 15.05
C VAL A 703 -10.53 45.16 15.90
N PHE A 704 -10.42 44.82 17.18
CA PHE A 704 -11.46 45.21 18.14
C PHE A 704 -11.35 46.69 18.37
N GLU A 705 -12.24 47.47 17.78
CA GLU A 705 -12.45 48.84 18.24
C GLU A 705 -13.07 48.76 19.64
N PRO A 706 -12.44 49.31 20.68
CA PRO A 706 -13.06 49.37 22.00
C PRO A 706 -14.35 50.17 21.90
N LEU A 707 -15.46 49.57 22.32
CA LEU A 707 -16.71 50.32 22.48
C LEU A 707 -16.42 51.55 23.34
N THR A 708 -16.59 52.71 22.78
CA THR A 708 -16.51 53.95 23.53
C THR A 708 -17.72 54.07 24.46
N ALA A 709 -17.59 54.81 25.56
CA ALA A 709 -18.69 54.95 26.52
C ALA A 709 -19.96 55.58 25.88
N GLU A 710 -19.87 56.16 24.69
CA GLU A 710 -20.99 56.71 23.92
C GLU A 710 -21.76 55.61 23.15
N ASP A 711 -21.11 54.49 22.77
CA ASP A 711 -21.74 53.35 22.07
C ASP A 711 -22.55 52.47 23.03
N ALA A 712 -22.35 52.60 24.33
CA ALA A 712 -23.07 51.83 25.37
C ALA A 712 -24.39 52.53 25.84
N GLN A 713 -24.76 53.66 25.27
CA GLN A 713 -25.95 54.42 25.63
C GLN A 713 -27.06 54.47 24.54
N ASN A 714 -26.87 53.78 23.40
CA ASN A 714 -27.92 53.66 22.37
C ASN A 714 -28.49 52.21 22.31
#